data_cc771ac9f55255e2a04c3171571b0c2a
#
_entry.id   cc771ac9f55255e2a04c3171571b0c2a
#
_cell.length_a   1.000
_cell.length_b   1.000
_cell.length_c   1.000
_cell.angle_alpha   90.00
_cell.angle_beta   90.00
_cell.angle_gamma   90.00
#
_symmetry.space_group_name_H-M   'P 1'
#
loop_
_entity.id
_entity.type
_entity.pdbx_description
1 polymer ?
#
loop_
_entity_poly.entity_id
_entity_poly.type
_entity_poly.pdbx_seq_one_letter_code
_entity_poly.pdbx_strand_id
1 'polypeptide(L)'
;MKRFHIYIIILVLLSTALFAMPQTGLHKHHADSIPDAAATVVDSALIRARAQTSPRIDSIRNVMASLRERARKQRPSLRTGERLDSVAESVVNHSVSPAAPADSILPADTLTDSEILALDSMPPTPRKSRIVREKVDIDNAVDFAAKDSLVMMGQNAAFMYGASSVKYADIDLSADEIHMDMKESLVYAVGRKDTTDEVVGSPVFKDRSGEYQSKTMTYNFKTSKGFITDVVTQQGEGYLTGGQTKKLADDSYNIINGRYTTCDDHEHPHFYMQLTKAKMRPKKDIVTGPAYMVLCDVPLPLAVPFGYFPFTSKYSSGVIFPTFGDDYNKGFYLRDGGYYFALSDYADLALTGEIYTKGSWGLAARSTYRKRYKFSGSFNMSFLTTITGDKGSPDYMKQKNFRIAWTHSQDSKANPKMTFSSSVNFATSGYSRNDLNSYYNESFTENTKNSTVNLSYRFSSKFQMSTTASLAQRTQDSTLSVSFPNFTLSLSQIAPFKRKRAVGAERWYEKIKMSYTGSFQNSLTAKQNEFFKKSLVKDWANGMRHSVPVSATFSLFQYINVSPSISMNDRMYTRKIRRSWDPAASAEVQDTTYNFYNVFDFNASVSLDTKIYGFFKPMKFLGDKVQMIRHVMSPSISFSGSPDFSQPGWGYYGTYDYVDQQGRALQRKYSYFGSNIFGSVGQGKTGMVSMSLSNNVEMKVKSDQDSTGVKKISLIENFTISQSYNFAADSLRWSNVNTSLSLRLVKNLNLNLSATWDPYTYQLNASGAPVRVDVPRWKAHKGWVKLSSTGTSFSYTLNNSTFKRKKKSSSTDSKKTDSPDDNLDEMDDGTGGQNNQKKDDNLELDSDGYAHWSFPWSLTLNYSVNYSYGEFDKQKMDYRGKFTQNLSFSGRIQPTKGWNFTFSSSYNFDTHKLAYMNCTITRDLHCFSMSASFVPVGPYKSYNFHIAVKSSLLADLKYDKRSSYSNGVDWY
;
A
#
# COMPACT_ATOMS: atom_id res chain seq x y z
N MET A 1 -24.09 27.38 -9.60
CA MET A 1 -25.06 26.53 -10.29
C MET A 1 -25.21 26.83 -11.78
N LYS A 2 -25.40 28.07 -12.28
CA LYS A 2 -25.57 28.35 -13.74
C LYS A 2 -24.39 27.91 -14.64
N ARG A 3 -23.13 27.86 -14.14
CA ARG A 3 -21.97 27.43 -14.96
C ARG A 3 -21.83 25.90 -15.10
N PHE A 4 -22.33 25.16 -14.13
CA PHE A 4 -22.32 23.69 -14.15
C PHE A 4 -23.36 23.16 -15.16
N HIS A 5 -24.50 23.82 -15.26
CA HIS A 5 -25.53 23.47 -16.24
C HIS A 5 -25.10 23.74 -17.69
N ILE A 6 -24.30 24.77 -17.93
CA ILE A 6 -23.79 25.07 -19.29
C ILE A 6 -22.80 23.99 -19.75
N TYR A 7 -21.93 23.49 -18.84
CA TYR A 7 -21.01 22.41 -19.17
C TYR A 7 -21.71 21.07 -19.34
N ILE A 8 -22.75 20.80 -18.56
CA ILE A 8 -23.60 19.61 -18.76
C ILE A 8 -24.35 19.71 -20.08
N ILE A 9 -24.87 20.88 -20.43
CA ILE A 9 -25.54 21.10 -21.72
C ILE A 9 -24.57 20.96 -22.90
N ILE A 10 -23.34 21.46 -22.78
CA ILE A 10 -22.29 21.26 -23.79
C ILE A 10 -21.88 19.79 -23.87
N LEU A 11 -21.78 19.10 -22.76
CA LEU A 11 -21.44 17.66 -22.71
C LEU A 11 -22.58 16.80 -23.29
N VAL A 12 -23.84 17.18 -23.00
CA VAL A 12 -25.01 16.52 -23.55
C VAL A 12 -25.17 16.86 -25.03
N LEU A 13 -24.90 18.09 -25.47
CA LEU A 13 -24.91 18.47 -26.88
C LEU A 13 -23.74 17.83 -27.66
N LEU A 14 -22.58 17.67 -27.09
CA LEU A 14 -21.46 16.91 -27.67
C LEU A 14 -21.75 15.42 -27.73
N SER A 15 -22.40 14.85 -26.71
CA SER A 15 -22.83 13.46 -26.72
C SER A 15 -23.99 13.24 -27.73
N THR A 16 -24.91 14.16 -27.82
CA THR A 16 -26.02 14.10 -28.82
C THR A 16 -25.53 14.36 -30.24
N ALA A 17 -24.52 15.20 -30.46
CA ALA A 17 -23.89 15.37 -31.76
C ALA A 17 -23.08 14.13 -32.20
N LEU A 18 -22.54 13.36 -31.29
CA LEU A 18 -21.96 12.03 -31.54
C LEU A 18 -23.02 10.94 -31.77
N PHE A 19 -24.25 11.13 -31.27
CA PHE A 19 -25.36 10.19 -31.42
C PHE A 19 -26.34 10.55 -32.56
N ALA A 20 -26.25 11.74 -33.14
CA ALA A 20 -27.10 12.18 -34.25
C ALA A 20 -26.53 11.77 -35.62
N MET A 21 -26.22 10.50 -35.82
CA MET A 21 -26.23 9.90 -37.15
C MET A 21 -27.54 9.12 -37.30
N PRO A 22 -28.25 9.24 -38.46
CA PRO A 22 -29.60 8.73 -38.60
C PRO A 22 -29.64 7.21 -38.52
N GLN A 23 -30.27 6.71 -37.46
CA GLN A 23 -30.73 5.32 -37.39
C GLN A 23 -32.03 5.24 -38.18
N THR A 24 -31.94 4.96 -39.49
CA THR A 24 -33.09 4.53 -40.25
C THR A 24 -33.40 3.08 -39.95
N GLY A 25 -34.56 2.87 -39.38
CA GLY A 25 -35.31 1.61 -39.46
C GLY A 25 -35.10 0.58 -38.36
N LEU A 26 -35.86 0.70 -37.29
CA LEU A 26 -36.24 -0.47 -36.49
C LEU A 26 -37.75 -0.63 -36.52
N HIS A 27 -38.17 -1.60 -37.30
CA HIS A 27 -39.55 -2.11 -37.26
C HIS A 27 -39.83 -2.70 -35.90
N LYS A 28 -40.91 -2.28 -35.28
CA LYS A 28 -41.59 -2.95 -34.16
C LYS A 28 -42.02 -4.32 -34.62
N HIS A 29 -41.59 -5.37 -33.96
CA HIS A 29 -42.29 -6.65 -33.88
C HIS A 29 -42.69 -6.95 -32.47
N HIS A 30 -43.94 -7.29 -32.35
CA HIS A 30 -44.71 -7.66 -31.16
C HIS A 30 -44.04 -8.69 -30.26
N ALA A 31 -44.25 -8.46 -28.97
CA ALA A 31 -44.10 -9.46 -27.94
C ALA A 31 -45.33 -10.43 -28.04
N ASP A 32 -45.04 -11.68 -28.31
CA ASP A 32 -46.00 -12.74 -28.06
C ASP A 32 -45.30 -14.02 -27.61
N SER A 33 -45.73 -14.43 -26.42
CA SER A 33 -45.78 -15.82 -25.87
C SER A 33 -44.46 -16.60 -25.76
N ILE A 34 -43.96 -16.66 -24.54
CA ILE A 34 -43.09 -17.73 -24.06
C ILE A 34 -44.00 -18.80 -23.40
N PRO A 35 -43.90 -20.08 -23.77
CA PRO A 35 -44.75 -21.10 -23.20
C PRO A 35 -44.40 -21.48 -21.78
N ASP A 36 -45.43 -21.69 -20.94
CA ASP A 36 -45.43 -22.07 -19.53
C ASP A 36 -44.72 -23.39 -19.16
N ALA A 37 -43.99 -24.02 -20.06
CA ALA A 37 -43.38 -25.33 -19.82
C ALA A 37 -42.01 -25.24 -19.06
N ALA A 38 -41.42 -24.08 -18.91
CA ALA A 38 -40.14 -23.92 -18.22
C ALA A 38 -40.28 -23.70 -16.70
N ALA A 39 -41.44 -23.23 -16.24
CA ALA A 39 -41.68 -22.97 -14.81
C ALA A 39 -41.93 -24.28 -14.00
N THR A 40 -42.54 -25.29 -14.63
CA THR A 40 -42.86 -26.59 -13.98
C THR A 40 -41.65 -27.51 -13.79
N VAL A 41 -40.55 -27.30 -14.56
CA VAL A 41 -39.32 -28.12 -14.40
C VAL A 41 -38.43 -27.58 -13.25
N VAL A 42 -38.48 -26.29 -12.97
CA VAL A 42 -37.69 -25.70 -11.88
C VAL A 42 -38.30 -26.02 -10.52
N ASP A 43 -39.64 -26.03 -10.40
CA ASP A 43 -40.32 -26.39 -9.15
C ASP A 43 -40.18 -27.86 -8.79
N SER A 44 -40.18 -28.75 -9.79
CA SER A 44 -39.97 -30.19 -9.56
C SER A 44 -38.54 -30.53 -9.14
N ALA A 45 -37.55 -29.76 -9.60
CA ALA A 45 -36.13 -29.89 -9.18
C ALA A 45 -35.91 -29.38 -7.76
N LEU A 46 -36.57 -28.29 -7.36
CA LEU A 46 -36.51 -27.73 -6.01
C LEU A 46 -37.21 -28.61 -4.96
N ILE A 47 -38.30 -29.28 -5.32
CA ILE A 47 -38.99 -30.23 -4.45
C ILE A 47 -38.16 -31.53 -4.29
N ARG A 48 -37.49 -32.02 -5.32
CA ARG A 48 -36.56 -33.15 -5.24
C ARG A 48 -35.31 -32.84 -4.42
N ALA A 49 -34.77 -31.65 -4.52
CA ALA A 49 -33.62 -31.21 -3.70
C ALA A 49 -33.98 -31.05 -2.22
N ARG A 50 -35.21 -30.64 -1.89
CA ARG A 50 -35.70 -30.55 -0.52
C ARG A 50 -36.00 -31.91 0.12
N ALA A 51 -36.40 -32.92 -0.66
CA ALA A 51 -36.67 -34.27 -0.19
C ALA A 51 -35.40 -35.10 0.08
N GLN A 52 -34.25 -34.74 -0.51
CA GLN A 52 -32.96 -35.46 -0.30
C GLN A 52 -32.13 -34.95 0.88
N THR A 53 -32.45 -33.79 1.46
CA THR A 53 -31.73 -33.22 2.60
C THR A 53 -32.31 -33.49 3.97
N SER A 54 -33.55 -34.02 4.03
CA SER A 54 -34.27 -34.29 5.29
C SER A 54 -33.66 -35.38 6.18
N PRO A 55 -33.18 -36.54 5.69
CA PRO A 55 -32.71 -37.60 6.59
C PRO A 55 -31.32 -37.35 7.22
N ARG A 56 -30.52 -36.41 6.68
CA ARG A 56 -29.20 -36.11 7.26
C ARG A 56 -29.26 -35.12 8.43
N ILE A 57 -30.24 -34.24 8.46
CA ILE A 57 -30.39 -33.25 9.54
C ILE A 57 -30.94 -33.93 10.79
N ASP A 58 -31.85 -34.89 10.64
CA ASP A 58 -32.40 -35.63 11.78
C ASP A 58 -31.38 -36.59 12.40
N SER A 59 -30.49 -37.19 11.61
CA SER A 59 -29.40 -38.03 12.14
C SER A 59 -28.39 -37.20 12.95
N ILE A 60 -28.06 -36.01 12.51
CA ILE A 60 -27.15 -35.09 13.24
C ILE A 60 -27.83 -34.59 14.54
N ARG A 61 -29.13 -34.32 14.50
CA ARG A 61 -29.89 -33.90 15.69
C ARG A 61 -29.94 -35.02 16.73
N ASN A 62 -30.11 -36.26 16.31
CA ASN A 62 -30.12 -37.44 17.19
C ASN A 62 -28.74 -37.75 17.77
N VAL A 63 -27.65 -37.58 17.01
CA VAL A 63 -26.27 -37.68 17.52
C VAL A 63 -25.95 -36.58 18.52
N MET A 64 -26.38 -35.37 18.28
CA MET A 64 -26.18 -34.24 19.23
C MET A 64 -27.00 -34.39 20.51
N ALA A 65 -28.21 -35.00 20.42
CA ALA A 65 -29.02 -35.34 21.59
C ALA A 65 -28.37 -36.44 22.45
N SER A 66 -27.83 -37.51 21.82
CA SER A 66 -27.15 -38.60 22.51
C SER A 66 -25.81 -38.14 23.16
N LEU A 67 -25.10 -37.22 22.53
CA LEU A 67 -23.90 -36.60 23.11
C LEU A 67 -24.22 -35.70 24.31
N ARG A 68 -25.34 -34.97 24.26
CA ARG A 68 -25.81 -34.17 25.41
C ARG A 68 -26.25 -35.06 26.59
N GLU A 69 -26.84 -36.23 26.30
CA GLU A 69 -27.23 -37.15 27.33
C GLU A 69 -26.04 -37.87 27.97
N ARG A 70 -25.01 -38.22 27.17
CA ARG A 70 -23.73 -38.74 27.69
C ARG A 70 -22.98 -37.72 28.54
N ALA A 71 -22.97 -36.44 28.12
CA ALA A 71 -22.37 -35.36 28.92
C ALA A 71 -23.13 -35.10 30.24
N ARG A 72 -24.43 -35.36 30.28
CA ARG A 72 -25.24 -35.26 31.50
C ARG A 72 -25.01 -36.43 32.46
N LYS A 73 -24.70 -37.65 31.96
CA LYS A 73 -24.41 -38.83 32.76
C LYS A 73 -22.99 -38.89 33.31
N GLN A 74 -22.10 -38.01 32.86
CA GLN A 74 -20.71 -37.96 33.33
C GLN A 74 -20.42 -36.78 34.28
N ARG A 75 -21.42 -36.08 34.79
CA ARG A 75 -21.23 -35.16 35.91
C ARG A 75 -21.26 -35.92 37.24
N PRO A 76 -20.15 -36.05 37.96
CA PRO A 76 -20.23 -36.50 39.36
C PRO A 76 -20.97 -35.43 40.14
N SER A 77 -21.94 -35.88 40.91
CA SER A 77 -22.66 -35.05 41.87
C SER A 77 -21.68 -34.59 42.93
N LEU A 78 -21.20 -33.37 42.89
CA LEU A 78 -20.57 -32.71 43.98
C LEU A 78 -21.63 -32.47 45.06
N ARG A 79 -21.68 -33.39 46.06
CA ARG A 79 -22.36 -33.12 47.33
C ARG A 79 -21.60 -31.97 47.99
N THR A 80 -22.32 -30.92 48.25
CA THR A 80 -21.94 -29.75 49.01
C THR A 80 -21.55 -30.09 50.41
N GLY A 81 -20.42 -29.51 50.91
CA GLY A 81 -20.20 -29.16 52.28
C GLY A 81 -19.70 -30.28 53.15
N GLU A 82 -18.40 -30.48 53.25
CA GLU A 82 -17.76 -30.96 54.47
C GLU A 82 -16.24 -31.35 54.31
N ARG A 83 -15.56 -30.74 53.36
CA ARG A 83 -14.13 -31.07 53.22
C ARG A 83 -13.19 -29.91 52.82
N LEU A 84 -13.61 -28.66 53.07
CA LEU A 84 -12.73 -27.50 52.88
C LEU A 84 -12.14 -26.96 54.17
N ASP A 85 -12.67 -27.33 55.34
CA ASP A 85 -12.15 -26.81 56.61
C ASP A 85 -10.94 -27.59 57.12
N SER A 86 -10.75 -28.83 56.70
CA SER A 86 -9.61 -29.64 57.21
C SER A 86 -8.25 -29.40 56.51
N VAL A 87 -8.26 -28.69 55.36
CA VAL A 87 -7.00 -28.34 54.63
C VAL A 87 -6.52 -26.96 55.00
N ALA A 88 -7.38 -26.08 55.51
CA ALA A 88 -7.01 -24.75 56.00
C ALA A 88 -6.32 -24.79 57.35
N GLU A 89 -6.64 -25.77 58.22
CA GLU A 89 -5.99 -25.88 59.55
C GLU A 89 -4.61 -26.55 59.54
N SER A 90 -4.25 -27.32 58.53
CA SER A 90 -2.92 -27.99 58.48
C SER A 90 -1.81 -27.10 57.94
N VAL A 91 -2.10 -25.93 57.38
CA VAL A 91 -1.07 -24.99 56.82
C VAL A 91 -0.74 -23.85 57.78
N VAL A 92 -1.51 -23.66 58.87
CA VAL A 92 -1.30 -22.57 59.81
C VAL A 92 -0.36 -22.96 61.00
N ASN A 93 -0.02 -24.25 61.16
CA ASN A 93 0.66 -24.71 62.37
C ASN A 93 2.13 -25.12 62.19
N HIS A 94 2.88 -24.54 61.27
CA HIS A 94 4.34 -24.69 61.34
C HIS A 94 5.08 -23.40 61.03
N SER A 95 5.76 -22.96 62.10
CA SER A 95 6.76 -21.91 62.22
C SER A 95 6.37 -20.51 62.64
N VAL A 96 6.18 -20.31 63.91
CA VAL A 96 6.57 -19.06 64.55
C VAL A 96 7.28 -19.40 65.90
N SER A 97 8.58 -19.29 65.99
CA SER A 97 9.29 -19.03 67.18
C SER A 97 9.33 -17.51 67.40
N PRO A 98 9.17 -17.07 68.65
CA PRO A 98 8.98 -15.67 68.97
C PRO A 98 10.29 -14.91 68.98
N ALA A 99 10.44 -13.91 68.18
CA ALA A 99 11.40 -12.82 68.37
C ALA A 99 10.69 -11.63 69.04
N ALA A 100 11.40 -11.06 70.01
CA ALA A 100 11.01 -10.06 70.99
C ALA A 100 10.20 -8.86 70.44
N PRO A 101 9.47 -8.15 71.31
CA PRO A 101 8.51 -7.13 70.93
C PRO A 101 9.20 -5.90 70.35
N ALA A 102 8.91 -5.60 69.14
CA ALA A 102 9.11 -4.24 68.61
C ALA A 102 7.98 -3.37 69.15
N ASP A 103 8.36 -2.33 69.82
CA ASP A 103 7.52 -1.35 70.44
C ASP A 103 6.42 -0.86 69.45
N SER A 104 5.21 -0.83 69.99
CA SER A 104 3.98 -0.32 69.43
C SER A 104 4.15 1.05 68.85
N ILE A 105 3.99 1.16 67.54
CA ILE A 105 3.56 2.40 66.91
C ILE A 105 2.09 2.58 67.35
N LEU A 106 1.89 3.54 68.26
CA LEU A 106 0.55 3.96 68.66
C LEU A 106 -0.26 4.38 67.41
N PRO A 107 -1.49 3.91 67.24
CA PRO A 107 -2.40 4.51 66.29
C PRO A 107 -2.55 5.99 66.61
N ALA A 108 -2.60 6.84 65.56
CA ALA A 108 -2.91 8.26 65.70
C ALA A 108 -4.35 8.44 66.13
N ASP A 109 -4.59 8.27 67.45
CA ASP A 109 -5.82 8.71 68.08
C ASP A 109 -5.69 10.19 68.36
N THR A 110 -6.38 10.97 67.60
CA THR A 110 -6.96 12.27 67.88
C THR A 110 -6.59 12.90 69.20
N LEU A 111 -5.57 13.74 69.20
CA LEU A 111 -5.47 14.81 70.15
C LEU A 111 -6.61 15.77 69.90
N THR A 112 -7.51 15.98 70.87
CA THR A 112 -8.61 16.93 70.77
C THR A 112 -8.09 18.36 70.89
N ASP A 113 -8.78 19.32 70.26
CA ASP A 113 -8.46 20.78 70.30
C ASP A 113 -8.25 21.33 71.69
N SER A 114 -8.79 20.67 72.74
CA SER A 114 -8.59 21.03 74.14
C SER A 114 -7.21 20.69 74.73
N GLU A 115 -6.53 19.69 74.22
CA GLU A 115 -5.16 19.33 74.68
C GLU A 115 -4.08 20.23 74.05
N ILE A 116 -4.35 20.74 72.83
CA ILE A 116 -3.49 21.72 72.16
C ILE A 116 -3.55 23.07 72.86
N LEU A 117 -4.73 23.48 73.32
CA LEU A 117 -4.94 24.73 74.08
C LEU A 117 -4.35 24.68 75.52
N ALA A 118 -4.19 23.47 76.10
CA ALA A 118 -3.56 23.29 77.42
C ALA A 118 -2.04 23.41 77.33
N LEU A 119 -1.40 23.17 76.26
CA LEU A 119 0.02 23.38 76.03
C LEU A 119 0.44 24.83 75.84
N ASP A 120 -0.48 25.69 75.37
CA ASP A 120 -0.16 27.10 75.06
C ASP A 120 -0.35 28.02 76.27
N SER A 121 -0.82 27.51 77.46
CA SER A 121 -1.19 28.33 78.60
C SER A 121 -0.12 28.29 79.76
N MET A 122 1.07 27.74 79.55
CA MET A 122 2.12 27.78 80.52
C MET A 122 3.03 29.03 80.42
N PRO A 123 3.27 29.85 81.46
CA PRO A 123 4.15 31.00 81.34
C PRO A 123 5.63 30.57 81.23
N PRO A 124 6.46 31.32 80.48
CA PRO A 124 7.83 30.98 80.23
C PRO A 124 8.70 31.17 81.48
N THR A 125 9.22 30.10 82.05
CA THR A 125 10.31 30.18 83.03
C THR A 125 11.65 30.18 82.30
N PRO A 126 12.59 31.10 82.51
CA PRO A 126 13.87 31.15 81.83
C PRO A 126 14.85 30.09 82.40
N ARG A 127 14.87 28.95 81.72
CA ARG A 127 16.02 28.00 81.95
C ARG A 127 16.94 28.10 80.73
N LYS A 128 18.15 28.58 80.94
CA LYS A 128 19.29 28.41 79.99
C LYS A 128 19.47 26.91 79.72
N SER A 129 18.84 26.34 78.78
CA SER A 129 19.13 25.00 78.29
C SER A 129 20.27 25.04 77.31
N ARG A 130 21.34 24.39 77.63
CA ARG A 130 22.46 24.07 76.73
C ARG A 130 21.88 23.21 75.63
N ILE A 131 21.70 23.78 74.49
CA ILE A 131 21.21 23.07 73.24
C ILE A 131 22.35 22.06 72.95
N VAL A 132 22.20 20.80 73.33
CA VAL A 132 22.94 19.71 72.73
C VAL A 132 22.35 19.47 71.35
N ARG A 133 22.99 20.01 70.29
CA ARG A 133 22.67 19.64 68.88
C ARG A 133 23.08 18.16 68.80
N GLU A 134 22.12 17.25 68.93
CA GLU A 134 22.29 15.90 68.36
C GLU A 134 22.53 16.05 66.84
N LYS A 135 23.65 15.41 66.45
CA LYS A 135 24.02 15.42 65.05
C LYS A 135 22.99 14.62 64.26
N VAL A 136 22.09 15.31 63.58
CA VAL A 136 21.19 14.67 62.60
C VAL A 136 22.06 14.20 61.47
N ASP A 137 22.10 12.88 61.24
CA ASP A 137 22.97 12.17 60.31
C ASP A 137 22.34 12.17 58.88
N ILE A 138 22.01 13.38 58.42
CA ILE A 138 21.46 13.61 57.07
C ILE A 138 22.45 14.47 56.29
N ASP A 139 22.95 13.99 55.14
CA ASP A 139 24.05 14.59 54.39
C ASP A 139 23.66 15.87 53.59
N ASN A 140 22.37 16.08 53.35
CA ASN A 140 21.84 17.24 52.61
C ASN A 140 20.72 17.95 53.38
N ALA A 141 20.49 19.22 53.06
CA ALA A 141 19.34 19.98 53.57
C ALA A 141 18.03 19.36 53.06
N VAL A 142 17.02 19.29 53.93
CA VAL A 142 15.65 18.89 53.57
C VAL A 142 14.80 20.14 53.51
N ASP A 143 14.31 20.47 52.33
CA ASP A 143 13.38 21.55 52.13
C ASP A 143 11.95 21.00 52.22
N PHE A 144 11.11 21.62 53.05
CA PHE A 144 9.71 21.22 53.19
C PHE A 144 8.79 22.42 53.20
N ALA A 145 7.61 22.24 52.61
CA ALA A 145 6.60 23.25 52.50
C ALA A 145 5.20 22.62 52.63
N ALA A 146 4.30 23.31 53.26
CA ALA A 146 2.91 22.94 53.37
C ALA A 146 2.04 24.17 53.10
N LYS A 147 0.86 24.02 52.51
CA LYS A 147 -0.04 25.12 52.20
C LYS A 147 -0.93 25.51 53.36
N ASP A 148 -1.44 24.51 54.11
CA ASP A 148 -2.40 24.78 55.18
C ASP A 148 -1.72 24.93 56.53
N SER A 149 -0.96 23.91 56.97
CA SER A 149 -0.27 24.01 58.29
C SER A 149 1.01 23.15 58.29
N LEU A 150 1.97 23.63 59.09
CA LEU A 150 3.22 22.93 59.42
C LEU A 150 3.37 22.92 60.91
N VAL A 151 3.33 21.76 61.53
CA VAL A 151 3.52 21.55 62.96
C VAL A 151 4.85 20.84 63.21
N MET A 152 5.74 21.45 63.96
CA MET A 152 7.03 20.83 64.40
C MET A 152 6.95 20.50 65.90
N MET A 153 7.15 19.24 66.21
CA MET A 153 7.25 18.73 67.57
C MET A 153 8.73 18.56 67.98
N GLY A 154 9.26 19.59 68.61
CA GLY A 154 10.71 19.64 68.97
C GLY A 154 11.58 19.68 67.70
N GLN A 155 12.71 18.97 67.76
CA GLN A 155 13.60 18.83 66.56
C GLN A 155 13.45 17.48 65.88
N ASN A 156 12.49 16.63 66.29
CA ASN A 156 12.46 15.25 65.90
C ASN A 156 11.29 14.89 64.94
N ALA A 157 10.22 15.62 64.96
CA ALA A 157 9.05 15.31 64.09
C ALA A 157 8.45 16.56 63.44
N ALA A 158 8.03 16.45 62.21
CA ALA A 158 7.31 17.46 61.46
C ALA A 158 6.06 16.86 60.82
N PHE A 159 4.93 17.58 60.96
CA PHE A 159 3.62 17.23 60.40
C PHE A 159 3.22 18.34 59.44
N MET A 160 2.89 17.99 58.21
CA MET A 160 2.57 18.89 57.11
C MET A 160 1.21 18.56 56.54
N TYR A 161 0.35 19.56 56.39
CA TYR A 161 -1.00 19.39 55.89
C TYR A 161 -1.33 20.40 54.78
N GLY A 162 -2.04 19.91 53.76
CA GLY A 162 -2.49 20.68 52.65
C GLY A 162 -1.41 20.93 51.61
N ALA A 163 -1.48 20.20 50.49
CA ALA A 163 -0.53 20.26 49.36
C ALA A 163 0.95 20.36 49.82
N SER A 164 1.31 19.48 50.70
CA SER A 164 2.64 19.41 51.34
C SER A 164 3.69 18.89 50.39
N SER A 165 4.93 19.36 50.49
CA SER A 165 6.06 18.89 49.71
C SER A 165 7.37 18.78 50.54
N VAL A 166 8.13 17.74 50.26
CA VAL A 166 9.44 17.48 50.87
C VAL A 166 10.44 17.23 49.75
N LYS A 167 11.53 18.04 49.75
CA LYS A 167 12.59 17.90 48.77
C LYS A 167 13.90 17.54 49.50
N TYR A 168 14.55 16.49 49.03
CA TYR A 168 15.83 16.05 49.55
C TYR A 168 16.73 15.58 48.40
N ALA A 169 17.79 16.29 48.13
CA ALA A 169 18.66 16.05 46.98
C ALA A 169 17.88 16.00 45.65
N ASP A 170 17.81 14.84 45.01
CA ASP A 170 17.09 14.63 43.73
C ASP A 170 15.67 14.05 43.95
N ILE A 171 15.20 13.99 45.17
CA ILE A 171 13.91 13.42 45.54
C ILE A 171 12.93 14.57 45.81
N ASP A 172 11.74 14.50 45.21
CA ASP A 172 10.63 15.39 45.41
C ASP A 172 9.39 14.55 45.77
N LEU A 173 8.90 14.69 47.01
CA LEU A 173 7.72 14.00 47.51
C LEU A 173 6.63 15.04 47.77
N SER A 174 5.48 14.91 47.14
CA SER A 174 4.33 15.76 47.39
C SER A 174 3.10 14.93 47.75
N ALA A 175 2.34 15.37 48.72
CA ALA A 175 1.09 14.76 49.17
C ALA A 175 0.23 15.78 49.92
N ASP A 176 -1.04 15.43 50.22
CA ASP A 176 -1.86 16.30 51.09
C ASP A 176 -1.37 16.25 52.54
N GLU A 177 -1.05 15.07 53.07
CA GLU A 177 -0.48 14.90 54.41
C GLU A 177 0.87 14.26 54.35
N ILE A 178 1.89 14.85 55.00
CA ILE A 178 3.23 14.30 55.15
C ILE A 178 3.69 14.36 56.60
N HIS A 179 4.00 13.21 57.16
CA HIS A 179 4.58 13.08 58.48
C HIS A 179 6.04 12.70 58.35
N MET A 180 6.92 13.45 59.00
CA MET A 180 8.37 13.22 58.94
C MET A 180 8.95 13.02 60.35
N ASP A 181 9.62 11.88 60.56
CA ASP A 181 10.45 11.62 61.73
C ASP A 181 11.91 11.86 61.35
N MET A 182 12.48 12.94 61.86
CA MET A 182 13.87 13.33 61.58
C MET A 182 14.89 12.47 62.27
N LYS A 183 14.54 11.82 63.41
CA LYS A 183 15.42 10.97 64.17
C LYS A 183 15.63 9.64 63.44
N GLU A 184 14.60 9.06 62.97
CA GLU A 184 14.62 7.81 62.20
C GLU A 184 14.84 8.05 60.68
N SER A 185 14.90 9.33 60.22
CA SER A 185 14.98 9.75 58.82
C SER A 185 13.86 9.15 57.96
N LEU A 186 12.67 9.05 58.52
CA LEU A 186 11.52 8.40 57.94
C LEU A 186 10.45 9.46 57.55
N VAL A 187 9.88 9.30 56.38
CA VAL A 187 8.73 10.10 55.94
C VAL A 187 7.58 9.18 55.57
N TYR A 188 6.41 9.54 56.01
CA TYR A 188 5.13 8.91 55.69
C TYR A 188 4.24 9.94 54.97
N ALA A 189 3.68 9.56 53.82
CA ALA A 189 2.82 10.42 53.04
C ALA A 189 1.52 9.70 52.68
N VAL A 190 0.41 10.46 52.71
CA VAL A 190 -0.94 9.96 52.42
C VAL A 190 -1.82 11.09 51.85
N GLY A 191 -2.79 10.73 51.02
CA GLY A 191 -3.83 11.65 50.54
C GLY A 191 -4.95 11.73 51.55
N ARG A 192 -5.69 12.84 51.51
CA ARG A 192 -6.86 13.10 52.39
C ARG A 192 -8.14 12.76 51.67
N LYS A 193 -9.15 12.24 52.41
CA LYS A 193 -10.50 12.07 51.87
C LYS A 193 -11.22 13.41 51.88
N ASP A 194 -11.82 13.75 50.76
CA ASP A 194 -12.68 14.91 50.61
C ASP A 194 -14.10 14.62 51.14
N THR A 195 -14.96 15.65 51.17
CA THR A 195 -16.36 15.57 51.57
C THR A 195 -17.21 14.60 50.76
N THR A 196 -16.73 14.23 49.56
CA THR A 196 -17.30 13.25 48.64
C THR A 196 -16.74 11.82 48.81
N ASP A 197 -15.92 11.59 49.84
CA ASP A 197 -15.19 10.30 50.09
C ASP A 197 -14.10 9.97 49.02
N GLU A 198 -13.81 10.92 48.12
CA GLU A 198 -12.73 10.79 47.14
C GLU A 198 -11.38 11.15 47.79
N VAL A 199 -10.31 10.42 47.46
CA VAL A 199 -8.96 10.67 47.95
C VAL A 199 -8.31 11.76 47.11
N VAL A 200 -8.05 12.91 47.69
CA VAL A 200 -7.40 14.07 47.04
C VAL A 200 -5.98 14.21 47.57
N GLY A 201 -5.05 14.66 46.72
CA GLY A 201 -3.67 14.89 47.11
C GLY A 201 -2.86 13.65 47.41
N SER A 202 -3.13 12.55 46.67
CA SER A 202 -2.39 11.29 46.75
C SER A 202 -0.87 11.51 46.62
N PRO A 203 -0.02 10.78 47.35
CA PRO A 203 1.41 10.94 47.32
C PRO A 203 2.01 10.76 45.92
N VAL A 204 2.81 11.72 45.48
CA VAL A 204 3.59 11.69 44.24
C VAL A 204 5.07 11.79 44.60
N PHE A 205 5.80 10.71 44.32
CA PHE A 205 7.23 10.61 44.55
C PHE A 205 7.97 10.72 43.22
N LYS A 206 8.92 11.63 43.16
CA LYS A 206 9.69 11.88 41.95
C LYS A 206 11.18 11.76 42.28
N ASP A 207 11.89 10.92 41.54
CA ASP A 207 13.32 10.75 41.65
C ASP A 207 13.98 10.68 40.24
N ARG A 208 15.27 10.41 40.15
CA ARG A 208 15.99 10.24 38.88
C ARG A 208 15.43 9.11 38.03
N SER A 209 14.75 8.15 38.62
CA SER A 209 14.23 6.97 37.95
C SER A 209 12.88 7.22 37.29
N GLY A 210 12.06 8.13 37.82
CA GLY A 210 10.74 8.45 37.30
C GLY A 210 9.83 9.12 38.31
N GLU A 211 8.55 9.15 37.96
CA GLU A 211 7.46 9.65 38.78
C GLU A 211 6.56 8.47 39.19
N TYR A 212 6.19 8.42 40.46
CA TYR A 212 5.42 7.35 41.07
C TYR A 212 4.26 7.96 41.88
N GLN A 213 3.07 7.69 41.49
CA GLN A 213 1.85 8.03 42.23
C GLN A 213 1.46 6.85 43.10
N SER A 214 0.95 7.11 44.29
CA SER A 214 0.64 6.02 45.25
C SER A 214 -0.50 6.42 46.17
N LYS A 215 -1.09 5.43 46.86
CA LYS A 215 -2.12 5.67 47.87
C LYS A 215 -1.47 6.03 49.23
N THR A 216 -0.43 5.30 49.59
CA THR A 216 0.39 5.61 50.78
C THR A 216 1.86 5.36 50.46
N MET A 217 2.73 6.13 51.04
CA MET A 217 4.16 5.99 50.88
C MET A 217 4.92 6.17 52.18
N THR A 218 5.85 5.26 52.45
CA THR A 218 6.82 5.39 53.52
C THR A 218 8.22 5.34 52.91
N TYR A 219 9.07 6.30 53.20
CA TYR A 219 10.42 6.36 52.66
C TYR A 219 11.44 6.72 53.75
N ASN A 220 12.56 6.04 53.76
CA ASN A 220 13.67 6.29 54.69
C ASN A 220 14.84 6.92 53.92
N PHE A 221 15.16 8.17 54.21
CA PHE A 221 16.20 8.95 53.54
C PHE A 221 17.61 8.40 53.79
N LYS A 222 17.87 7.82 54.99
CA LYS A 222 19.16 7.27 55.34
C LYS A 222 19.48 5.96 54.63
N THR A 223 18.47 5.08 54.51
CA THR A 223 18.67 3.76 53.88
C THR A 223 18.28 3.75 52.40
N SER A 224 17.69 4.84 51.87
CA SER A 224 17.15 4.96 50.52
C SER A 224 16.13 3.85 50.19
N LYS A 225 15.44 3.32 51.20
CA LYS A 225 14.41 2.27 51.06
C LYS A 225 13.03 2.87 51.27
N GLY A 226 12.06 2.38 50.51
CA GLY A 226 10.67 2.80 50.60
C GLY A 226 9.68 1.65 50.53
N PHE A 227 8.52 1.83 51.14
CA PHE A 227 7.39 0.94 51.02
C PHE A 227 6.19 1.78 50.47
N ILE A 228 5.57 1.29 49.40
CA ILE A 228 4.58 2.04 48.63
C ILE A 228 3.39 1.11 48.38
N THR A 229 2.17 1.62 48.63
CA THR A 229 0.95 0.87 48.37
C THR A 229 0.23 1.46 47.14
N ASP A 230 -0.32 0.58 46.31
CA ASP A 230 -1.10 0.96 45.10
C ASP A 230 -0.34 1.97 44.19
N VAL A 231 0.94 1.63 43.92
CA VAL A 231 1.79 2.48 43.08
C VAL A 231 1.35 2.43 41.62
N VAL A 232 1.37 3.58 40.96
CA VAL A 232 1.21 3.72 39.51
C VAL A 232 2.41 4.46 38.93
N THR A 233 3.06 3.86 37.95
CA THR A 233 4.22 4.48 37.30
C THR A 233 4.22 4.17 35.81
N GLN A 234 4.55 5.16 34.97
CA GLN A 234 4.72 4.98 33.54
C GLN A 234 6.14 4.49 33.23
N GLN A 235 6.25 3.35 32.59
CA GLN A 235 7.52 2.77 32.15
C GLN A 235 7.48 2.45 30.65
N GLY A 236 8.21 3.23 29.85
CA GLY A 236 8.14 3.13 28.39
C GLY A 236 6.77 3.53 27.84
N GLU A 237 6.16 2.65 27.06
CA GLU A 237 4.80 2.85 26.48
C GLU A 237 3.69 2.32 27.40
N GLY A 238 4.03 1.71 28.54
CA GLY A 238 3.06 1.08 29.43
C GLY A 238 3.03 1.68 30.86
N TYR A 239 1.97 1.34 31.56
CA TYR A 239 1.76 1.66 32.96
C TYR A 239 1.93 0.40 33.81
N LEU A 240 2.68 0.54 34.88
CA LEU A 240 2.86 -0.51 35.89
C LEU A 240 2.14 -0.06 37.15
N THR A 241 1.21 -0.86 37.62
CA THR A 241 0.57 -0.67 38.90
C THR A 241 1.03 -1.78 39.85
N GLY A 242 1.29 -1.48 41.11
CA GLY A 242 1.75 -2.46 42.09
C GLY A 242 0.92 -2.35 43.37
N GLY A 243 0.31 -3.45 43.83
CA GLY A 243 -0.45 -3.44 45.06
C GLY A 243 0.46 -3.16 46.27
N GLN A 244 1.58 -3.88 46.38
CA GLN A 244 2.59 -3.62 47.39
C GLN A 244 3.97 -3.54 46.72
N THR A 245 4.66 -2.45 46.93
CA THR A 245 5.93 -2.15 46.27
C THR A 245 6.98 -1.74 47.29
N LYS A 246 8.15 -2.37 47.21
CA LYS A 246 9.30 -2.04 48.06
C LYS A 246 10.43 -1.51 47.18
N LYS A 247 10.79 -0.24 47.39
CA LYS A 247 11.97 0.38 46.79
C LYS A 247 13.20 -0.07 47.58
N LEU A 248 14.25 -0.47 46.90
CA LEU A 248 15.54 -0.88 47.46
C LEU A 248 16.58 0.23 47.22
N ALA A 249 17.69 0.15 47.96
CA ALA A 249 18.78 1.12 47.88
C ALA A 249 19.51 1.13 46.53
N ASP A 250 19.36 0.10 45.71
CA ASP A 250 19.88 -0.01 44.33
C ASP A 250 18.92 0.57 43.27
N ASP A 251 17.94 1.38 43.70
CA ASP A 251 16.86 1.94 42.90
C ASP A 251 15.98 0.89 42.20
N SER A 252 16.08 -0.39 42.58
CA SER A 252 15.14 -1.40 42.08
C SER A 252 13.89 -1.49 42.96
N TYR A 253 12.79 -1.94 42.36
CA TYR A 253 11.50 -2.09 43.03
C TYR A 253 11.07 -3.55 43.00
N ASN A 254 10.77 -4.12 44.17
CA ASN A 254 10.11 -5.40 44.29
C ASN A 254 8.61 -5.19 44.44
N ILE A 255 7.84 -5.84 43.55
CA ILE A 255 6.41 -5.61 43.38
C ILE A 255 5.67 -6.92 43.64
N ILE A 256 4.61 -6.88 44.42
CA ILE A 256 3.68 -7.99 44.65
C ILE A 256 2.32 -7.57 44.14
N ASN A 257 1.65 -8.47 43.42
CA ASN A 257 0.33 -8.23 42.78
C ASN A 257 0.36 -7.00 41.81
N GLY A 258 1.43 -6.93 40.99
CA GLY A 258 1.57 -5.89 40.00
C GLY A 258 0.66 -6.15 38.79
N ARG A 259 0.21 -5.06 38.11
CA ARG A 259 -0.46 -5.11 36.80
C ARG A 259 0.36 -4.29 35.83
N TYR A 260 0.61 -4.86 34.66
CA TYR A 260 1.26 -4.15 33.57
C TYR A 260 0.28 -4.00 32.41
N THR A 261 0.00 -2.78 31.99
CA THR A 261 -0.89 -2.48 30.88
C THR A 261 -0.32 -1.37 30.01
N THR A 262 -0.71 -1.36 28.75
CA THR A 262 -0.48 -0.24 27.84
C THR A 262 -1.76 0.57 27.57
N CYS A 263 -2.81 0.32 28.35
CA CYS A 263 -4.01 1.14 28.39
C CYS A 263 -3.70 2.41 29.19
N ASP A 264 -4.12 3.56 28.70
CA ASP A 264 -3.99 4.84 29.38
C ASP A 264 -5.02 5.01 30.52
N ASP A 265 -6.13 4.26 30.47
CA ASP A 265 -7.01 4.06 31.63
C ASP A 265 -6.35 3.02 32.56
N HIS A 266 -5.57 3.47 33.53
CA HIS A 266 -4.82 2.62 34.45
C HIS A 266 -5.62 2.26 35.71
N GLU A 267 -6.74 2.89 35.97
CA GLU A 267 -7.66 2.53 37.07
C GLU A 267 -8.54 1.35 36.69
N HIS A 268 -9.09 1.37 35.46
CA HIS A 268 -9.91 0.31 34.88
C HIS A 268 -9.36 -0.15 33.52
N PRO A 269 -8.16 -0.74 33.50
CA PRO A 269 -7.52 -1.09 32.23
C PRO A 269 -8.31 -2.19 31.52
N HIS A 270 -8.60 -2.00 30.24
CA HIS A 270 -9.31 -2.97 29.42
C HIS A 270 -8.58 -4.31 29.31
N PHE A 271 -7.25 -4.31 29.50
CA PHE A 271 -6.43 -5.51 29.59
C PHE A 271 -5.17 -5.22 30.40
N TYR A 272 -4.68 -6.23 31.07
CA TYR A 272 -3.42 -6.15 31.82
C TYR A 272 -2.80 -7.53 31.98
N MET A 273 -1.50 -7.54 32.14
CA MET A 273 -0.76 -8.72 32.61
C MET A 273 -0.69 -8.66 34.11
N GLN A 274 -1.31 -9.61 34.78
CA GLN A 274 -1.21 -9.77 36.22
C GLN A 274 0.13 -10.42 36.60
N LEU A 275 0.94 -9.70 37.34
CA LEU A 275 2.25 -10.11 37.81
C LEU A 275 2.15 -10.54 39.30
N THR A 276 2.45 -11.80 39.59
CA THR A 276 2.40 -12.27 41.01
C THR A 276 3.47 -11.64 41.86
N LYS A 277 4.72 -11.74 41.39
CA LYS A 277 5.92 -11.12 42.00
C LYS A 277 6.81 -10.62 40.89
N ALA A 278 7.26 -9.36 40.97
CA ALA A 278 8.13 -8.80 39.94
C ALA A 278 9.24 -7.97 40.57
N LYS A 279 10.40 -7.93 39.92
CA LYS A 279 11.48 -6.98 40.19
C LYS A 279 11.63 -6.05 39.01
N MET A 280 11.41 -4.76 39.24
CA MET A 280 11.57 -3.72 38.25
C MET A 280 12.90 -3.00 38.49
N ARG A 281 13.65 -2.80 37.42
CA ARG A 281 14.79 -1.87 37.37
C ARG A 281 14.40 -0.73 36.43
N PRO A 282 14.14 0.48 36.94
CA PRO A 282 13.64 1.60 36.16
C PRO A 282 14.48 1.86 34.90
N LYS A 283 13.85 2.21 33.80
CA LYS A 283 14.47 2.45 32.49
C LYS A 283 15.26 1.28 31.88
N LYS A 284 15.24 0.12 32.53
CA LYS A 284 16.01 -1.06 32.12
C LYS A 284 15.11 -2.24 31.79
N ASP A 285 14.44 -2.82 32.76
CA ASP A 285 13.62 -4.01 32.57
C ASP A 285 12.70 -4.33 33.77
N ILE A 286 11.76 -5.26 33.54
CA ILE A 286 11.00 -5.97 34.58
C ILE A 286 11.28 -7.47 34.41
N VAL A 287 11.63 -8.12 35.49
CA VAL A 287 11.68 -9.59 35.62
C VAL A 287 10.51 -10.02 36.49
N THR A 288 9.63 -10.87 35.99
CA THR A 288 8.46 -11.36 36.72
C THR A 288 8.51 -12.87 36.91
N GLY A 289 8.01 -13.34 38.05
CA GLY A 289 7.62 -14.73 38.24
C GLY A 289 6.35 -15.06 37.45
N PRO A 290 5.50 -16.00 37.91
CA PRO A 290 4.30 -16.35 37.18
C PRO A 290 3.44 -15.14 36.87
N ALA A 291 3.05 -15.02 35.61
CA ALA A 291 2.19 -13.93 35.13
C ALA A 291 1.12 -14.49 34.19
N TYR A 292 -0.06 -13.87 34.19
CA TYR A 292 -1.17 -14.25 33.31
C TYR A 292 -1.89 -13.02 32.79
N MET A 293 -2.51 -13.19 31.62
CA MET A 293 -3.25 -12.13 30.97
C MET A 293 -4.69 -12.05 31.46
N VAL A 294 -5.16 -10.83 31.73
CA VAL A 294 -6.55 -10.51 32.07
C VAL A 294 -7.09 -9.56 31.02
N LEU A 295 -8.28 -9.85 30.51
CA LEU A 295 -9.00 -9.05 29.51
C LEU A 295 -10.39 -8.71 30.03
N CYS A 296 -10.70 -7.43 30.22
CA CYS A 296 -11.95 -6.96 30.81
C CYS A 296 -12.29 -7.72 32.11
N ASP A 297 -11.32 -7.82 33.03
CA ASP A 297 -11.36 -8.52 34.32
C ASP A 297 -11.58 -10.05 34.24
N VAL A 298 -11.56 -10.63 33.03
CA VAL A 298 -11.63 -12.08 32.83
C VAL A 298 -10.20 -12.63 32.63
N PRO A 299 -9.72 -13.51 33.51
CA PRO A 299 -8.41 -14.15 33.34
C PRO A 299 -8.43 -15.09 32.14
N LEU A 300 -7.50 -14.87 31.21
CA LEU A 300 -7.30 -15.75 30.06
C LEU A 300 -6.39 -16.93 30.42
N PRO A 301 -6.54 -18.10 29.77
CA PRO A 301 -5.65 -19.25 29.96
C PRO A 301 -4.26 -19.03 29.32
N LEU A 302 -3.80 -17.80 29.29
CA LEU A 302 -2.51 -17.37 28.77
C LEU A 302 -1.63 -17.00 29.96
N ALA A 303 -0.85 -17.96 30.45
CA ALA A 303 0.04 -17.77 31.57
C ALA A 303 1.48 -18.16 31.21
N VAL A 304 2.42 -17.43 31.76
CA VAL A 304 3.87 -17.72 31.65
C VAL A 304 4.46 -17.94 33.01
N PRO A 305 5.33 -18.95 33.22
CA PRO A 305 5.93 -19.23 34.53
C PRO A 305 6.91 -18.14 34.98
N PHE A 306 7.50 -17.42 34.04
CA PHE A 306 8.35 -16.25 34.25
C PHE A 306 8.34 -15.37 32.99
N GLY A 307 8.62 -14.10 33.19
CA GLY A 307 8.69 -13.13 32.09
C GLY A 307 9.85 -12.16 32.25
N TYR A 308 10.37 -11.66 31.14
CA TYR A 308 11.37 -10.62 31.04
C TYR A 308 10.93 -9.57 30.06
N PHE A 309 10.72 -8.33 30.50
CA PHE A 309 10.23 -7.22 29.70
C PHE A 309 11.26 -6.08 29.76
N PRO A 310 12.07 -5.89 28.68
CA PRO A 310 13.02 -4.78 28.63
C PRO A 310 12.30 -3.46 28.26
N PHE A 311 12.63 -2.36 28.93
CA PHE A 311 12.13 -1.01 28.61
C PHE A 311 13.03 -0.26 27.63
N THR A 312 13.90 -0.95 26.95
CA THR A 312 14.82 -0.29 26.02
C THR A 312 14.14 0.14 24.74
N SER A 313 14.38 1.38 24.32
CA SER A 313 14.00 1.89 23.00
C SER A 313 14.83 1.25 21.86
N LYS A 314 15.76 0.36 22.16
CA LYS A 314 16.57 -0.37 21.21
C LYS A 314 15.88 -1.66 20.81
N TYR A 315 16.09 -2.11 19.58
CA TYR A 315 15.63 -3.40 19.10
C TYR A 315 16.11 -4.53 20.02
N SER A 316 15.19 -5.39 20.42
CA SER A 316 15.52 -6.60 21.18
C SER A 316 15.07 -7.83 20.41
N SER A 317 15.87 -8.90 20.46
CA SER A 317 15.48 -10.20 19.94
C SER A 317 14.43 -10.84 20.85
N GLY A 318 13.52 -11.62 20.28
CA GLY A 318 12.46 -12.25 21.06
C GLY A 318 11.64 -13.26 20.28
N VAL A 319 10.76 -13.97 20.99
CA VAL A 319 9.85 -14.97 20.45
C VAL A 319 8.66 -14.27 19.79
N ILE A 320 8.29 -14.71 18.59
CA ILE A 320 7.07 -14.31 17.89
C ILE A 320 6.01 -15.38 18.19
N PHE A 321 4.91 -14.98 18.81
CA PHE A 321 3.83 -15.90 19.12
C PHE A 321 3.06 -16.27 17.87
N PRO A 322 2.71 -17.57 17.69
CA PRO A 322 1.95 -18.01 16.54
C PRO A 322 0.49 -17.55 16.60
N THR A 323 -0.08 -17.28 15.43
CA THR A 323 -1.52 -17.15 15.25
C THR A 323 -2.14 -18.53 15.04
N PHE A 324 -3.33 -18.74 15.56
CA PHE A 324 -4.06 -20.01 15.44
C PHE A 324 -5.37 -19.80 14.70
N GLY A 325 -5.87 -20.85 14.10
CA GLY A 325 -7.13 -20.84 13.38
C GLY A 325 -7.40 -22.15 12.68
N ASP A 326 -8.38 -22.17 11.79
CA ASP A 326 -8.78 -23.34 11.01
C ASP A 326 -8.83 -23.03 9.51
N ASP A 327 -8.51 -24.01 8.70
CA ASP A 327 -8.64 -24.01 7.25
C ASP A 327 -9.38 -25.29 6.82
N TYR A 328 -10.38 -25.14 5.97
CA TYR A 328 -11.23 -26.26 5.53
C TYR A 328 -10.42 -27.43 4.94
N ASN A 329 -9.40 -27.12 4.12
CA ASN A 329 -8.60 -28.11 3.41
C ASN A 329 -7.43 -28.65 4.22
N LYS A 330 -6.82 -27.82 5.09
CA LYS A 330 -5.56 -28.11 5.80
C LYS A 330 -5.76 -28.43 7.29
N GLY A 331 -6.96 -28.18 7.85
CA GLY A 331 -7.28 -28.37 9.27
C GLY A 331 -6.85 -27.19 10.14
N PHE A 332 -6.77 -27.42 11.45
CA PHE A 332 -6.29 -26.41 12.39
C PHE A 332 -4.84 -26.06 12.14
N TYR A 333 -4.47 -24.79 12.39
CA TYR A 333 -3.12 -24.32 12.16
C TYR A 333 -2.57 -23.48 13.31
N LEU A 334 -1.25 -23.52 13.43
CA LEU A 334 -0.42 -22.53 14.11
C LEU A 334 0.50 -21.91 13.06
N ARG A 335 0.46 -20.58 12.89
CA ARG A 335 1.16 -19.87 11.82
C ARG A 335 1.91 -18.67 12.34
N ASP A 336 2.94 -18.28 11.58
CA ASP A 336 3.73 -17.07 11.81
C ASP A 336 4.42 -17.01 13.18
N GLY A 337 4.47 -18.13 13.92
CA GLY A 337 5.24 -18.27 15.15
C GLY A 337 6.72 -18.48 14.85
N GLY A 338 7.59 -17.97 15.73
CA GLY A 338 9.02 -18.09 15.50
C GLY A 338 9.90 -17.24 16.40
N TYR A 339 11.00 -16.76 15.84
CA TYR A 339 11.96 -15.94 16.58
C TYR A 339 12.43 -14.74 15.75
N TYR A 340 12.42 -13.57 16.37
CA TYR A 340 12.93 -12.32 15.82
C TYR A 340 14.35 -12.08 16.32
N PHE A 341 15.28 -11.86 15.39
CA PHE A 341 16.67 -11.53 15.66
C PHE A 341 16.90 -10.04 15.35
N ALA A 342 17.23 -9.27 16.34
CA ALA A 342 17.72 -7.91 16.21
C ALA A 342 19.22 -7.95 15.89
N LEU A 343 19.57 -8.11 14.60
CA LEU A 343 20.96 -8.31 14.19
C LEU A 343 21.82 -7.06 14.37
N SER A 344 21.28 -5.89 14.02
CA SER A 344 21.97 -4.61 14.15
C SER A 344 20.99 -3.45 14.03
N ASP A 345 21.47 -2.22 14.26
CA ASP A 345 20.69 -0.98 14.01
C ASP A 345 20.27 -0.80 12.53
N TYR A 346 20.80 -1.64 11.64
CA TYR A 346 20.57 -1.52 10.18
C TYR A 346 19.83 -2.70 9.57
N ALA A 347 19.72 -3.82 10.27
CA ALA A 347 19.14 -5.05 9.73
C ALA A 347 18.52 -5.91 10.83
N ASP A 348 17.38 -6.51 10.51
CA ASP A 348 16.69 -7.51 11.33
C ASP A 348 16.51 -8.84 10.57
N LEU A 349 16.10 -9.87 11.31
CA LEU A 349 15.72 -11.17 10.74
C LEU A 349 14.63 -11.80 11.57
N ALA A 350 13.48 -12.09 10.98
CA ALA A 350 12.44 -12.90 11.57
C ALA A 350 12.40 -14.28 10.89
N LEU A 351 12.56 -15.33 11.69
CA LEU A 351 12.36 -16.71 11.25
C LEU A 351 11.03 -17.20 11.79
N THR A 352 10.08 -17.51 10.91
CA THR A 352 8.74 -17.96 11.28
C THR A 352 8.40 -19.28 10.66
N GLY A 353 7.55 -20.05 11.33
CA GLY A 353 7.04 -21.33 10.87
C GLY A 353 5.52 -21.39 10.88
N GLU A 354 5.00 -22.33 10.13
CA GLU A 354 3.58 -22.69 10.13
C GLU A 354 3.40 -24.20 10.08
N ILE A 355 2.43 -24.70 10.83
CA ILE A 355 2.07 -26.12 10.87
C ILE A 355 0.55 -26.27 10.84
N TYR A 356 0.10 -27.34 10.22
CA TYR A 356 -1.31 -27.67 10.04
C TYR A 356 -1.58 -29.12 10.46
N THR A 357 -2.74 -29.40 11.01
CA THR A 357 -3.10 -30.74 11.52
C THR A 357 -3.13 -31.82 10.46
N LYS A 358 -3.41 -31.49 9.18
CA LYS A 358 -3.37 -32.44 8.06
C LYS A 358 -1.96 -32.64 7.46
N GLY A 359 -0.90 -32.18 8.15
CA GLY A 359 0.49 -32.43 7.79
C GLY A 359 1.12 -31.40 6.85
N SER A 360 0.42 -30.34 6.46
CA SER A 360 1.05 -29.20 5.77
C SER A 360 1.94 -28.42 6.73
N TRP A 361 3.05 -27.88 6.23
CA TRP A 361 3.97 -27.06 7.00
C TRP A 361 4.73 -26.06 6.15
N GLY A 362 5.22 -25.00 6.74
CA GLY A 362 5.98 -23.98 6.07
C GLY A 362 7.02 -23.32 6.97
N LEU A 363 8.03 -22.74 6.33
CA LEU A 363 9.07 -21.91 6.97
C LEU A 363 9.23 -20.62 6.18
N ALA A 364 9.39 -19.51 6.89
CA ALA A 364 9.65 -18.22 6.27
C ALA A 364 10.79 -17.49 7.00
N ALA A 365 11.62 -16.80 6.22
CA ALA A 365 12.64 -15.90 6.69
C ALA A 365 12.34 -14.51 6.13
N ARG A 366 12.17 -13.53 7.00
CA ARG A 366 11.91 -12.14 6.63
C ARG A 366 12.99 -11.26 7.25
N SER A 367 13.60 -10.43 6.43
CA SER A 367 14.62 -9.49 6.86
C SER A 367 14.33 -8.13 6.25
N THR A 368 14.43 -7.09 7.06
CA THR A 368 14.41 -5.70 6.60
C THR A 368 15.76 -5.07 6.92
N TYR A 369 16.24 -4.23 6.02
CA TYR A 369 17.50 -3.55 6.24
C TYR A 369 17.43 -2.12 5.70
N ARG A 370 18.00 -1.19 6.47
CA ARG A 370 17.99 0.23 6.13
C ARG A 370 19.20 0.95 6.71
N LYS A 371 19.90 1.66 5.84
CA LYS A 371 20.93 2.62 6.24
C LYS A 371 20.58 3.97 5.67
N ARG A 372 20.24 4.92 6.55
CA ARG A 372 19.78 6.26 6.18
C ARG A 372 20.76 6.92 5.22
N TYR A 373 20.26 7.52 4.14
CA TYR A 373 21.02 8.14 3.03
C TYR A 373 21.95 7.18 2.25
N LYS A 374 21.83 5.87 2.42
CA LYS A 374 22.60 4.88 1.66
C LYS A 374 21.71 3.90 0.92
N PHE A 375 20.93 3.11 1.62
CA PHE A 375 20.05 2.11 1.02
C PHE A 375 18.95 1.67 1.96
N SER A 376 17.90 1.10 1.40
CA SER A 376 16.85 0.38 2.10
C SER A 376 16.40 -0.82 1.29
N GLY A 377 15.87 -1.83 1.96
CA GLY A 377 15.34 -3.01 1.29
C GLY A 377 14.72 -4.00 2.24
N SER A 378 14.10 -5.01 1.67
CA SER A 378 13.54 -6.16 2.38
C SER A 378 13.83 -7.44 1.61
N PHE A 379 14.04 -8.51 2.33
CA PHE A 379 14.23 -9.85 1.80
C PHE A 379 13.24 -10.79 2.49
N ASN A 380 12.42 -11.48 1.72
CA ASN A 380 11.47 -12.46 2.20
C ASN A 380 11.68 -13.77 1.42
N MET A 381 11.91 -14.85 2.14
CA MET A 381 11.97 -16.19 1.58
C MET A 381 11.00 -17.08 2.34
N SER A 382 10.18 -17.83 1.62
CA SER A 382 9.23 -18.77 2.22
C SER A 382 9.22 -20.08 1.46
N PHE A 383 9.08 -21.15 2.24
CA PHE A 383 8.93 -22.50 1.74
C PHE A 383 7.68 -23.12 2.35
N LEU A 384 6.84 -23.73 1.54
CA LEU A 384 5.55 -24.27 1.93
C LEU A 384 5.39 -25.69 1.35
N THR A 385 5.13 -26.65 2.21
CA THR A 385 4.66 -27.99 1.81
C THR A 385 3.19 -28.07 2.11
N THR A 386 2.38 -28.15 1.06
CA THR A 386 0.91 -28.27 1.18
C THR A 386 0.48 -29.68 0.91
N ILE A 387 -0.31 -30.23 1.83
CA ILE A 387 -0.99 -31.53 1.69
C ILE A 387 -2.49 -31.25 1.71
N THR A 388 -3.20 -31.67 0.66
CA THR A 388 -4.65 -31.60 0.54
C THR A 388 -5.21 -33.00 0.33
N GLY A 389 -6.41 -33.29 0.82
CA GLY A 389 -6.99 -34.61 0.82
C GLY A 389 -6.39 -35.54 1.89
N ASP A 390 -7.04 -36.64 2.15
CA ASP A 390 -6.57 -37.65 3.09
C ASP A 390 -5.72 -38.72 2.38
N LYS A 391 -4.71 -39.24 3.07
CA LYS A 391 -3.74 -40.18 2.48
C LYS A 391 -4.49 -41.45 2.03
N GLY A 392 -4.42 -41.74 0.71
CA GLY A 392 -5.16 -42.84 0.07
C GLY A 392 -6.45 -42.42 -0.65
N SER A 393 -6.89 -41.18 -0.52
CA SER A 393 -8.02 -40.61 -1.25
C SER A 393 -7.58 -40.10 -2.65
N PRO A 394 -8.45 -40.14 -3.67
CA PRO A 394 -8.14 -39.64 -5.01
C PRO A 394 -7.76 -38.15 -5.07
N ASP A 395 -8.17 -37.37 -4.09
CA ASP A 395 -7.88 -35.95 -3.95
C ASP A 395 -6.59 -35.67 -3.15
N TYR A 396 -5.85 -36.73 -2.74
CA TYR A 396 -4.57 -36.55 -2.06
C TYR A 396 -3.52 -35.93 -2.97
N MET A 397 -3.04 -34.74 -2.59
CA MET A 397 -2.02 -34.03 -3.32
C MET A 397 -1.00 -33.42 -2.36
N LYS A 398 0.30 -33.67 -2.65
CA LYS A 398 1.41 -33.05 -1.92
C LYS A 398 2.20 -32.15 -2.83
N GLN A 399 2.22 -30.87 -2.54
CA GLN A 399 2.94 -29.85 -3.30
C GLN A 399 4.00 -29.19 -2.45
N LYS A 400 5.14 -28.91 -3.07
CA LYS A 400 6.23 -28.12 -2.48
C LYS A 400 6.32 -26.81 -3.24
N ASN A 401 6.16 -25.70 -2.53
CA ASN A 401 6.16 -24.37 -3.09
C ASN A 401 7.18 -23.49 -2.37
N PHE A 402 7.79 -22.58 -3.09
CA PHE A 402 8.66 -21.58 -2.49
C PHE A 402 8.46 -20.22 -3.14
N ARG A 403 8.81 -19.17 -2.41
CA ARG A 403 8.77 -17.78 -2.86
C ARG A 403 10.03 -17.08 -2.37
N ILE A 404 10.60 -16.24 -3.23
CA ILE A 404 11.66 -15.29 -2.90
C ILE A 404 11.19 -13.92 -3.36
N ALA A 405 11.10 -12.99 -2.43
CA ALA A 405 10.83 -11.59 -2.72
C ALA A 405 11.98 -10.75 -2.15
N TRP A 406 12.59 -9.93 -2.99
CA TRP A 406 13.68 -9.05 -2.60
C TRP A 406 13.49 -7.68 -3.21
N THR A 407 13.36 -6.69 -2.36
CA THR A 407 13.35 -5.28 -2.77
C THR A 407 14.60 -4.59 -2.26
N HIS A 408 15.23 -3.81 -3.11
CA HIS A 408 16.37 -2.99 -2.74
C HIS A 408 16.31 -1.65 -3.47
N SER A 409 16.55 -0.60 -2.76
CA SER A 409 16.64 0.75 -3.32
C SER A 409 17.85 1.47 -2.72
N GLN A 410 18.76 1.87 -3.58
CA GLN A 410 19.88 2.72 -3.21
C GLN A 410 19.45 4.18 -3.23
N ASP A 411 19.77 4.92 -2.16
CA ASP A 411 19.52 6.36 -2.12
C ASP A 411 20.46 7.11 -3.09
N SER A 412 19.93 8.06 -3.82
CA SER A 412 20.70 8.87 -4.78
C SER A 412 21.86 9.65 -4.12
N LYS A 413 21.77 9.94 -2.82
CA LYS A 413 22.82 10.59 -2.02
C LYS A 413 23.99 9.66 -1.71
N ALA A 414 23.79 8.34 -1.76
CA ALA A 414 24.83 7.35 -1.48
C ALA A 414 25.95 7.38 -2.54
N ASN A 415 25.55 7.48 -3.79
CA ASN A 415 26.47 7.62 -4.92
C ASN A 415 25.77 8.34 -6.08
N PRO A 416 26.09 9.60 -6.35
CA PRO A 416 25.45 10.37 -7.42
C PRO A 416 25.70 9.80 -8.83
N LYS A 417 26.72 8.96 -8.99
CA LYS A 417 27.08 8.36 -10.29
C LYS A 417 26.47 6.97 -10.49
N MET A 418 26.03 6.31 -9.44
CA MET A 418 25.52 4.93 -9.50
C MET A 418 24.17 4.82 -8.80
N THR A 419 23.22 4.18 -9.43
CA THR A 419 21.97 3.79 -8.83
C THR A 419 21.76 2.29 -8.99
N PHE A 420 21.42 1.63 -7.88
CA PHE A 420 21.11 0.22 -7.85
C PHE A 420 19.72 0.02 -7.24
N SER A 421 18.88 -0.72 -7.94
CA SER A 421 17.55 -1.08 -7.46
C SER A 421 17.19 -2.52 -7.86
N SER A 422 16.48 -3.21 -6.98
CA SER A 422 15.93 -4.52 -7.28
C SER A 422 14.48 -4.63 -6.80
N SER A 423 13.68 -5.36 -7.57
CA SER A 423 12.33 -5.78 -7.25
C SER A 423 12.17 -7.20 -7.75
N VAL A 424 12.52 -8.16 -6.91
CA VAL A 424 12.45 -9.59 -7.23
C VAL A 424 11.21 -10.18 -6.57
N ASN A 425 10.35 -10.82 -7.34
CA ASN A 425 9.20 -11.58 -6.86
C ASN A 425 9.13 -12.89 -7.66
N PHE A 426 9.85 -13.89 -7.17
CA PHE A 426 9.90 -15.21 -7.77
C PHE A 426 9.21 -16.23 -6.89
N ALA A 427 8.31 -17.03 -7.46
CA ALA A 427 7.62 -18.07 -6.71
C ALA A 427 7.30 -19.25 -7.64
N THR A 428 7.18 -20.45 -7.09
CA THR A 428 6.59 -21.57 -7.84
C THR A 428 5.17 -21.24 -8.26
N SER A 429 4.72 -21.78 -9.40
CA SER A 429 3.40 -21.47 -9.99
C SER A 429 2.23 -21.75 -9.04
N GLY A 430 2.34 -22.74 -8.16
CA GLY A 430 1.33 -23.07 -7.16
C GLY A 430 1.40 -22.28 -5.86
N TYR A 431 2.43 -21.45 -5.62
CA TYR A 431 2.63 -20.80 -4.34
C TYR A 431 1.43 -19.94 -3.93
N SER A 432 1.01 -19.02 -4.79
CA SER A 432 -0.09 -18.08 -4.48
C SER A 432 -1.43 -18.77 -4.26
N ARG A 433 -1.64 -19.94 -4.83
CA ARG A 433 -2.87 -20.75 -4.62
C ARG A 433 -2.85 -21.52 -3.30
N ASN A 434 -1.68 -21.81 -2.77
CA ASN A 434 -1.49 -22.64 -1.57
C ASN A 434 -1.18 -21.81 -0.31
N ASP A 435 -0.78 -20.55 -0.44
CA ASP A 435 -0.54 -19.65 0.67
C ASP A 435 -1.83 -18.98 1.11
N LEU A 436 -2.23 -19.17 2.38
CA LEU A 436 -3.44 -18.59 2.95
C LEU A 436 -3.46 -17.06 2.91
N ASN A 437 -2.31 -16.41 3.00
CA ASN A 437 -2.24 -14.93 2.92
C ASN A 437 -2.61 -14.41 1.53
N SER A 438 -2.45 -15.23 0.49
CA SER A 438 -2.77 -14.86 -0.88
C SER A 438 -4.27 -14.78 -1.15
N TYR A 439 -5.11 -15.51 -0.41
CA TYR A 439 -6.57 -15.54 -0.62
C TYR A 439 -7.24 -14.17 -0.44
N TYR A 440 -6.63 -13.27 0.32
CA TYR A 440 -7.15 -11.94 0.64
C TYR A 440 -6.53 -10.83 -0.21
N ASN A 441 -5.59 -11.18 -1.09
CA ASN A 441 -4.84 -10.25 -1.92
C ASN A 441 -5.08 -10.54 -3.41
N GLU A 442 -4.93 -9.52 -4.25
CA GLU A 442 -4.94 -9.66 -5.71
C GLU A 442 -3.89 -10.65 -6.22
N SER A 443 -2.84 -10.93 -5.43
CA SER A 443 -1.80 -11.90 -5.77
C SER A 443 -2.31 -13.33 -5.99
N PHE A 444 -3.51 -13.66 -5.51
CA PHE A 444 -4.15 -14.94 -5.81
C PHE A 444 -4.54 -15.07 -7.29
N THR A 445 -4.97 -13.96 -7.90
CA THR A 445 -5.38 -13.89 -9.32
C THR A 445 -4.24 -13.45 -10.24
N GLU A 446 -3.05 -13.15 -9.70
CA GLU A 446 -1.91 -12.69 -10.46
C GLU A 446 -1.35 -13.80 -11.36
N ASN A 447 -1.53 -13.65 -12.68
CA ASN A 447 -1.05 -14.60 -13.67
C ASN A 447 0.40 -14.36 -14.08
N THR A 448 0.94 -13.18 -13.81
CA THR A 448 2.32 -12.82 -14.19
C THR A 448 3.06 -12.21 -13.01
N LYS A 449 4.27 -12.71 -12.74
CA LYS A 449 5.18 -12.15 -11.73
C LYS A 449 6.41 -11.62 -12.43
N ASN A 450 6.72 -10.36 -12.20
CA ASN A 450 7.86 -9.69 -12.79
C ASN A 450 8.93 -9.44 -11.73
N SER A 451 10.16 -9.77 -12.08
CA SER A 451 11.32 -9.50 -11.26
C SER A 451 12.33 -8.70 -12.07
N THR A 452 12.85 -7.64 -11.50
CA THR A 452 13.81 -6.77 -12.16
C THR A 452 14.93 -6.38 -11.20
N VAL A 453 16.15 -6.36 -11.73
CA VAL A 453 17.34 -5.83 -11.05
C VAL A 453 17.98 -4.83 -11.99
N ASN A 454 18.13 -3.60 -11.56
CA ASN A 454 18.64 -2.51 -12.37
C ASN A 454 19.89 -1.91 -11.73
N LEU A 455 20.92 -1.76 -12.53
CA LEU A 455 22.14 -1.03 -12.20
C LEU A 455 22.38 0.04 -13.26
N SER A 456 22.41 1.28 -12.85
CA SER A 456 22.76 2.41 -13.74
C SER A 456 24.00 3.09 -13.24
N TYR A 457 24.95 3.35 -14.16
CA TYR A 457 26.17 4.05 -13.86
C TYR A 457 26.38 5.22 -14.82
N ARG A 458 26.59 6.40 -14.29
CA ARG A 458 26.80 7.63 -15.03
C ARG A 458 28.29 7.97 -15.04
N PHE A 459 28.95 7.75 -16.18
CA PHE A 459 30.37 8.08 -16.37
C PHE A 459 30.57 9.60 -16.42
N SER A 460 29.66 10.30 -17.10
CA SER A 460 29.66 11.76 -17.23
C SER A 460 28.21 12.26 -17.32
N SER A 461 28.01 13.57 -17.37
CA SER A 461 26.69 14.18 -17.60
C SER A 461 26.03 13.74 -18.91
N LYS A 462 26.82 13.25 -19.87
CA LYS A 462 26.34 12.84 -21.21
C LYS A 462 26.45 11.35 -21.47
N PHE A 463 27.25 10.60 -20.73
CA PHE A 463 27.51 9.19 -20.99
C PHE A 463 27.12 8.35 -19.78
N GLN A 464 26.22 7.40 -20.00
CA GLN A 464 25.70 6.50 -18.98
C GLN A 464 25.57 5.07 -19.52
N MET A 465 25.68 4.13 -18.60
CA MET A 465 25.42 2.70 -18.81
C MET A 465 24.29 2.28 -17.89
N SER A 466 23.38 1.49 -18.39
CA SER A 466 22.39 0.79 -17.57
C SER A 466 22.41 -0.70 -17.87
N THR A 467 22.33 -1.50 -16.83
CA THR A 467 22.25 -2.96 -16.92
C THR A 467 20.98 -3.41 -16.22
N THR A 468 20.20 -4.24 -16.88
CA THR A 468 18.96 -4.77 -16.35
C THR A 468 18.96 -6.29 -16.45
N ALA A 469 18.63 -6.96 -15.36
CA ALA A 469 18.21 -8.35 -15.35
C ALA A 469 16.70 -8.39 -15.11
N SER A 470 15.97 -9.11 -15.93
CA SER A 470 14.52 -9.25 -15.77
C SER A 470 14.09 -10.71 -15.90
N LEU A 471 13.13 -11.09 -15.07
CA LEU A 471 12.48 -12.38 -15.08
C LEU A 471 10.98 -12.16 -15.05
N ALA A 472 10.29 -12.58 -16.10
CA ALA A 472 8.84 -12.62 -16.15
C ALA A 472 8.38 -14.08 -16.05
N GLN A 473 7.55 -14.35 -15.07
CA GLN A 473 6.97 -15.66 -14.81
C GLN A 473 5.47 -15.62 -15.08
N ARG A 474 4.98 -16.51 -15.94
CA ARG A 474 3.56 -16.75 -16.15
C ARG A 474 3.15 -17.99 -15.37
N THR A 475 2.21 -17.81 -14.43
CA THR A 475 1.82 -18.89 -13.52
C THR A 475 0.85 -19.89 -14.16
N GLN A 476 0.06 -19.46 -15.16
CA GLN A 476 -0.95 -20.29 -15.82
C GLN A 476 -0.33 -21.44 -16.62
N ASP A 477 0.71 -21.18 -17.40
CA ASP A 477 1.39 -22.14 -18.25
C ASP A 477 2.79 -22.51 -17.76
N SER A 478 3.19 -22.05 -16.58
CA SER A 478 4.50 -22.25 -15.95
C SER A 478 5.67 -21.84 -16.85
N THR A 479 5.50 -20.77 -17.62
CA THR A 479 6.52 -20.25 -18.53
C THR A 479 7.36 -19.20 -17.83
N LEU A 480 8.69 -19.30 -17.96
CA LEU A 480 9.68 -18.32 -17.53
C LEU A 480 10.27 -17.61 -18.75
N SER A 481 10.28 -16.29 -18.71
CA SER A 481 11.00 -15.47 -19.67
C SER A 481 12.09 -14.70 -18.93
N VAL A 482 13.34 -15.05 -19.17
CA VAL A 482 14.51 -14.45 -18.53
C VAL A 482 15.24 -13.59 -19.54
N SER A 483 15.60 -12.40 -19.15
CA SER A 483 16.46 -11.52 -19.93
C SER A 483 17.65 -11.08 -19.08
N PHE A 484 18.83 -11.60 -19.42
CA PHE A 484 20.09 -11.29 -18.75
C PHE A 484 21.30 -11.82 -19.56
N PRO A 485 22.39 -11.05 -19.65
CA PRO A 485 22.47 -9.63 -19.32
C PRO A 485 21.81 -8.76 -20.39
N ASN A 486 21.13 -7.71 -19.95
CA ASN A 486 20.73 -6.63 -20.84
C ASN A 486 21.49 -5.39 -20.43
N PHE A 487 22.30 -4.83 -21.29
CA PHE A 487 22.94 -3.55 -21.00
C PHE A 487 22.75 -2.56 -22.13
N THR A 488 22.63 -1.30 -21.75
CA THR A 488 22.49 -0.19 -22.66
C THR A 488 23.54 0.88 -22.34
N LEU A 489 24.29 1.25 -23.32
CA LEU A 489 25.21 2.38 -23.31
C LEU A 489 24.55 3.56 -24.02
N SER A 490 24.43 4.69 -23.37
CA SER A 490 23.78 5.87 -23.92
C SER A 490 24.71 7.07 -23.88
N LEU A 491 24.92 7.68 -25.02
CA LEU A 491 25.54 9.00 -25.15
C LEU A 491 24.41 9.99 -25.47
N SER A 492 24.14 10.90 -24.53
CA SER A 492 23.18 11.99 -24.73
C SER A 492 23.61 12.87 -25.89
N GLN A 493 22.66 13.60 -26.46
CA GLN A 493 22.88 14.45 -27.62
C GLN A 493 24.11 15.37 -27.45
N ILE A 494 25.02 15.27 -28.39
CA ILE A 494 26.21 16.10 -28.49
C ILE A 494 26.22 16.86 -29.84
N ALA A 495 26.83 18.01 -29.88
CA ALA A 495 27.10 18.74 -31.11
C ALA A 495 28.62 18.64 -31.38
N PRO A 496 29.06 17.63 -32.16
CA PRO A 496 30.48 17.31 -32.29
C PRO A 496 31.28 18.43 -33.00
N PHE A 497 30.60 19.19 -33.85
CA PHE A 497 31.21 20.24 -34.66
C PHE A 497 31.07 21.65 -34.03
N LYS A 498 30.52 21.74 -32.80
CA LYS A 498 30.35 23.01 -32.14
C LYS A 498 31.68 23.56 -31.64
N ARG A 499 32.00 24.80 -32.01
CA ARG A 499 33.19 25.50 -31.55
C ARG A 499 33.22 25.68 -30.04
N LYS A 500 34.35 25.46 -29.39
CA LYS A 500 34.52 25.66 -27.93
C LYS A 500 34.36 27.11 -27.51
N ARG A 501 34.79 28.06 -28.37
CA ARG A 501 34.61 29.51 -28.21
C ARG A 501 33.82 30.02 -29.41
N ALA A 502 32.52 30.21 -29.25
CA ALA A 502 31.68 30.74 -30.31
C ALA A 502 31.71 32.27 -30.31
N VAL A 503 32.18 32.86 -31.40
CA VAL A 503 32.10 34.28 -31.69
C VAL A 503 31.18 34.42 -32.91
N GLY A 504 30.11 35.21 -32.78
CA GLY A 504 29.10 35.39 -33.82
C GLY A 504 28.04 34.30 -33.88
N ALA A 505 27.23 34.31 -34.96
CA ALA A 505 26.12 33.33 -35.13
C ALA A 505 26.64 31.90 -35.33
N GLU A 506 25.84 30.93 -34.88
CA GLU A 506 26.12 29.50 -35.07
C GLU A 506 26.14 29.18 -36.59
N ARG A 507 27.19 28.49 -37.04
CA ARG A 507 27.34 28.03 -38.42
C ARG A 507 26.45 26.80 -38.62
N TRP A 508 26.06 26.48 -39.87
CA TRP A 508 25.16 25.42 -40.18
C TRP A 508 25.63 24.04 -39.64
N TYR A 509 26.93 23.74 -39.68
CA TYR A 509 27.50 22.48 -39.18
C TYR A 509 27.53 22.39 -37.65
N GLU A 510 27.53 23.51 -36.94
CA GLU A 510 27.47 23.54 -35.49
C GLU A 510 26.09 23.13 -34.95
N LYS A 511 25.06 23.18 -35.78
CA LYS A 511 23.71 22.76 -35.50
C LYS A 511 23.52 21.26 -35.63
N ILE A 512 24.54 20.54 -36.18
CA ILE A 512 24.50 19.08 -36.29
C ILE A 512 24.68 18.48 -34.89
N LYS A 513 23.71 17.68 -34.49
CA LYS A 513 23.65 16.97 -33.23
C LYS A 513 23.59 15.50 -33.48
N MET A 514 24.27 14.73 -32.67
CA MET A 514 24.20 13.26 -32.67
C MET A 514 24.08 12.70 -31.28
N SER A 515 23.46 11.56 -31.18
CA SER A 515 23.45 10.73 -29.98
C SER A 515 23.81 9.29 -30.35
N TYR A 516 24.10 8.48 -29.34
CA TYR A 516 24.41 7.08 -29.56
C TYR A 516 23.73 6.24 -28.48
N THR A 517 23.15 5.12 -28.90
CA THR A 517 22.63 4.10 -28.01
C THR A 517 23.09 2.73 -28.50
N GLY A 518 23.93 2.07 -27.70
CA GLY A 518 24.30 0.68 -27.86
C GLY A 518 23.50 -0.18 -26.89
N SER A 519 22.79 -1.19 -27.36
CA SER A 519 22.01 -2.11 -26.55
C SER A 519 22.44 -3.55 -26.83
N PHE A 520 22.82 -4.27 -25.81
CA PHE A 520 22.98 -5.72 -25.85
C PHE A 520 21.82 -6.35 -25.08
N GLN A 521 21.18 -7.33 -25.66
CA GLN A 521 20.12 -8.08 -25.05
C GLN A 521 20.33 -9.57 -25.23
N ASN A 522 20.00 -10.31 -24.18
CA ASN A 522 20.04 -11.75 -24.16
C ASN A 522 18.82 -12.27 -23.42
N SER A 523 18.00 -13.11 -24.03
CA SER A 523 16.75 -13.60 -23.45
C SER A 523 16.47 -15.05 -23.80
N LEU A 524 15.79 -15.72 -22.87
CA LEU A 524 15.29 -17.09 -23.04
C LEU A 524 13.87 -17.16 -22.51
N THR A 525 13.00 -17.83 -23.26
CA THR A 525 11.67 -18.20 -22.81
C THR A 525 11.54 -19.71 -22.84
N ALA A 526 11.27 -20.33 -21.70
CA ALA A 526 11.14 -21.78 -21.56
C ALA A 526 10.16 -22.13 -20.44
N LYS A 527 9.69 -23.37 -20.40
CA LYS A 527 8.93 -23.87 -19.25
C LYS A 527 9.84 -24.02 -18.03
N GLN A 528 9.28 -23.83 -16.84
CA GLN A 528 10.03 -23.84 -15.58
C GLN A 528 10.85 -25.13 -15.37
N ASN A 529 10.31 -26.28 -15.75
CA ASN A 529 10.97 -27.58 -15.64
C ASN A 529 12.08 -27.82 -16.67
N GLU A 530 12.12 -27.03 -17.75
CA GLU A 530 13.08 -27.15 -18.85
C GLU A 530 14.16 -26.08 -18.80
N PHE A 531 13.97 -25.03 -17.99
CA PHE A 531 14.83 -23.85 -17.99
C PHE A 531 16.31 -24.16 -17.80
N PHE A 532 16.64 -25.03 -16.84
CA PHE A 532 18.03 -25.43 -16.58
C PHE A 532 18.59 -26.48 -17.54
N LYS A 533 17.73 -27.03 -18.43
CA LYS A 533 18.13 -28.00 -19.44
C LYS A 533 18.49 -27.34 -20.78
N LYS A 534 18.21 -26.05 -20.93
CA LYS A 534 18.43 -25.29 -22.17
C LYS A 534 19.87 -24.83 -22.30
N SER A 535 20.41 -24.95 -23.51
CA SER A 535 21.76 -24.49 -23.84
C SER A 535 21.84 -22.97 -23.84
N LEU A 536 22.79 -22.38 -23.11
CA LEU A 536 23.02 -20.94 -23.08
C LEU A 536 23.37 -20.32 -24.45
N VAL A 537 23.94 -21.11 -25.38
CA VAL A 537 24.37 -20.61 -26.68
C VAL A 537 23.31 -20.82 -27.76
N LYS A 538 22.67 -21.99 -27.79
CA LYS A 538 21.74 -22.37 -28.87
C LYS A 538 20.32 -21.90 -28.61
N ASP A 539 19.86 -21.96 -27.37
CA ASP A 539 18.46 -21.66 -27.03
C ASP A 539 18.22 -20.18 -26.62
N TRP A 540 19.27 -19.51 -26.16
CA TRP A 540 19.17 -18.09 -25.84
C TRP A 540 19.16 -17.20 -27.08
N ALA A 541 18.20 -16.30 -27.17
CA ALA A 541 18.16 -15.25 -28.16
C ALA A 541 19.07 -14.10 -27.73
N ASN A 542 20.15 -13.88 -28.43
CA ASN A 542 21.08 -12.78 -28.15
C ASN A 542 21.24 -11.86 -29.36
N GLY A 543 21.60 -10.64 -29.09
CA GLY A 543 21.88 -9.65 -30.12
C GLY A 543 22.41 -8.35 -29.53
N MET A 544 23.03 -7.57 -30.40
CA MET A 544 23.51 -6.23 -30.12
C MET A 544 22.90 -5.28 -31.14
N ARG A 545 22.53 -4.09 -30.71
CA ARG A 545 22.00 -3.02 -31.56
C ARG A 545 22.72 -1.73 -31.26
N HIS A 546 23.27 -1.11 -32.29
CA HIS A 546 23.79 0.25 -32.27
C HIS A 546 22.82 1.17 -32.99
N SER A 547 22.47 2.30 -32.38
CA SER A 547 21.62 3.32 -32.98
C SER A 547 22.30 4.68 -32.89
N VAL A 548 22.44 5.32 -34.05
CA VAL A 548 23.09 6.63 -34.18
C VAL A 548 22.16 7.59 -34.92
N PRO A 549 21.25 8.27 -34.22
CA PRO A 549 20.50 9.37 -34.82
C PRO A 549 21.37 10.62 -34.94
N VAL A 550 21.39 11.19 -36.14
CA VAL A 550 22.03 12.48 -36.45
C VAL A 550 20.93 13.42 -36.91
N SER A 551 20.86 14.60 -36.37
CA SER A 551 19.84 15.61 -36.70
C SER A 551 20.42 17.01 -36.66
N ALA A 552 19.83 17.91 -37.47
CA ALA A 552 20.11 19.33 -37.41
C ALA A 552 18.79 20.10 -37.44
N THR A 553 18.75 21.30 -36.94
CA THR A 553 17.56 22.16 -37.00
C THR A 553 17.93 23.52 -37.54
N PHE A 554 17.27 23.93 -38.62
CA PHE A 554 17.43 25.20 -39.28
C PHE A 554 16.12 25.99 -39.26
N SER A 555 16.18 27.29 -39.11
CA SER A 555 15.02 28.17 -39.27
C SER A 555 15.05 28.77 -40.67
N LEU A 556 14.02 28.45 -41.47
CA LEU A 556 13.81 29.01 -42.78
C LEU A 556 12.85 30.19 -42.66
N PHE A 557 13.20 31.34 -43.22
CA PHE A 557 12.44 32.58 -43.12
C PHE A 557 12.06 32.99 -41.71
N GLN A 558 12.82 32.54 -40.69
CA GLN A 558 12.60 32.77 -39.25
C GLN A 558 11.33 32.12 -38.66
N TYR A 559 10.46 31.57 -39.48
CA TYR A 559 9.15 31.07 -39.04
C TYR A 559 8.97 29.54 -39.21
N ILE A 560 9.72 28.95 -40.12
CA ILE A 560 9.62 27.50 -40.41
C ILE A 560 10.86 26.80 -39.94
N ASN A 561 10.73 25.86 -39.00
CA ASN A 561 11.82 25.01 -38.62
C ASN A 561 11.94 23.84 -39.61
N VAL A 562 13.13 23.66 -40.14
CA VAL A 562 13.49 22.53 -41.00
C VAL A 562 14.45 21.64 -40.24
N SER A 563 14.04 20.40 -39.98
CA SER A 563 14.81 19.45 -39.18
C SER A 563 15.13 18.19 -39.99
N PRO A 564 16.22 18.18 -40.78
CA PRO A 564 16.72 16.96 -41.40
C PRO A 564 17.29 16.03 -40.31
N SER A 565 17.05 14.72 -40.47
CA SER A 565 17.59 13.70 -39.61
C SER A 565 17.88 12.40 -40.38
N ILE A 566 18.90 11.68 -39.95
CA ILE A 566 19.25 10.34 -40.42
C ILE A 566 19.39 9.47 -39.19
N SER A 567 18.62 8.38 -39.13
CA SER A 567 18.74 7.38 -38.06
C SER A 567 19.36 6.13 -38.65
N MET A 568 20.54 5.79 -38.17
CA MET A 568 21.28 4.60 -38.56
C MET A 568 21.18 3.56 -37.45
N ASN A 569 20.85 2.33 -37.82
CA ASN A 569 20.81 1.21 -36.90
C ASN A 569 21.67 0.07 -37.45
N ASP A 570 22.46 -0.50 -36.60
CA ASP A 570 23.25 -1.69 -36.87
C ASP A 570 22.89 -2.76 -35.85
N ARG A 571 22.46 -3.93 -36.33
CA ARG A 571 22.05 -5.07 -35.52
C ARG A 571 22.99 -6.23 -35.75
N MET A 572 23.55 -6.77 -34.68
CA MET A 572 24.44 -7.90 -34.69
C MET A 572 23.76 -9.09 -34.04
N TYR A 573 23.83 -10.24 -34.71
CA TYR A 573 23.22 -11.50 -34.29
C TYR A 573 24.18 -12.64 -34.33
N THR A 574 23.95 -13.66 -33.52
CA THR A 574 24.76 -14.90 -33.49
C THR A 574 24.09 -16.02 -34.25
N ARG A 575 22.86 -15.83 -34.73
CA ARG A 575 22.12 -16.85 -35.48
C ARG A 575 21.40 -16.30 -36.70
N LYS A 576 21.33 -17.12 -37.75
CA LYS A 576 20.55 -16.91 -38.97
C LYS A 576 19.63 -18.11 -39.17
N ILE A 577 18.32 -17.85 -39.37
CA ILE A 577 17.34 -18.90 -39.56
C ILE A 577 16.95 -18.98 -41.03
N ARG A 578 17.22 -20.15 -41.64
CA ARG A 578 16.77 -20.49 -42.96
C ARG A 578 15.47 -21.26 -42.86
N ARG A 579 14.55 -21.00 -43.75
CA ARG A 579 13.27 -21.71 -43.85
C ARG A 579 13.17 -22.39 -45.18
N SER A 580 12.68 -23.62 -45.18
CA SER A 580 12.36 -24.42 -46.35
C SER A 580 11.01 -25.12 -46.14
N TRP A 581 10.41 -25.55 -47.20
CA TRP A 581 9.19 -26.34 -47.15
C TRP A 581 9.55 -27.82 -47.28
N ASP A 582 9.04 -28.65 -46.40
CA ASP A 582 9.11 -30.09 -46.49
C ASP A 582 7.81 -30.63 -47.09
N PRO A 583 7.84 -31.15 -48.35
CA PRO A 583 6.65 -31.66 -49.01
C PRO A 583 6.07 -32.92 -48.32
N ALA A 584 6.95 -33.74 -47.70
CA ALA A 584 6.51 -34.96 -47.04
C ALA A 584 5.78 -34.67 -45.73
N ALA A 585 6.26 -33.73 -44.96
CA ALA A 585 5.61 -33.29 -43.72
C ALA A 585 4.53 -32.22 -43.93
N SER A 586 4.37 -31.67 -45.16
CA SER A 586 3.53 -30.51 -45.49
C SER A 586 3.69 -29.35 -44.49
N ALA A 587 4.94 -29.08 -44.08
CA ALA A 587 5.25 -28.13 -43.02
C ALA A 587 6.52 -27.31 -43.35
N GLU A 588 6.59 -26.12 -42.72
CA GLU A 588 7.77 -25.27 -42.74
C GLU A 588 8.84 -25.83 -41.81
N VAL A 589 10.02 -26.10 -42.36
CA VAL A 589 11.21 -26.54 -41.62
C VAL A 589 12.17 -25.36 -41.45
N GLN A 590 12.73 -25.22 -40.24
CA GLN A 590 13.65 -24.18 -39.90
C GLN A 590 15.04 -24.78 -39.61
N ASP A 591 16.05 -24.31 -40.32
CA ASP A 591 17.45 -24.60 -40.08
C ASP A 591 18.15 -23.34 -39.51
N THR A 592 18.89 -23.52 -38.40
CA THR A 592 19.59 -22.46 -37.72
C THR A 592 21.09 -22.59 -37.85
N THR A 593 21.70 -21.63 -38.52
CA THR A 593 23.16 -21.52 -38.62
C THR A 593 23.70 -20.50 -37.63
N TYR A 594 24.71 -20.87 -36.86
CA TYR A 594 25.36 -20.03 -35.86
C TYR A 594 26.65 -19.44 -36.40
N ASN A 595 26.70 -18.12 -36.47
CA ASN A 595 27.85 -17.31 -36.85
C ASN A 595 27.59 -15.88 -36.48
N PHE A 596 28.53 -14.98 -36.66
CA PHE A 596 28.37 -13.57 -36.51
C PHE A 596 27.72 -12.93 -37.76
N TYR A 597 26.56 -12.31 -37.59
CA TYR A 597 25.80 -11.66 -38.65
C TYR A 597 25.53 -10.21 -38.32
N ASN A 598 25.72 -9.35 -39.33
CA ASN A 598 25.44 -7.91 -39.21
C ASN A 598 24.27 -7.52 -40.12
N VAL A 599 23.36 -6.69 -39.61
CA VAL A 599 22.18 -6.20 -40.32
C VAL A 599 22.06 -4.70 -40.11
N PHE A 600 22.47 -3.96 -41.13
CA PHE A 600 22.45 -2.49 -41.12
C PHE A 600 21.20 -1.95 -41.81
N ASP A 601 20.59 -0.91 -41.24
CA ASP A 601 19.52 -0.12 -41.88
C ASP A 601 19.64 1.37 -41.53
N PHE A 602 19.09 2.19 -42.40
CA PHE A 602 18.97 3.60 -42.15
C PHE A 602 17.65 4.17 -42.66
N ASN A 603 17.21 5.26 -42.03
CA ASN A 603 16.06 6.04 -42.45
C ASN A 603 16.47 7.52 -42.46
N ALA A 604 16.23 8.19 -43.59
CA ALA A 604 16.40 9.63 -43.71
C ALA A 604 15.05 10.34 -43.62
N SER A 605 14.97 11.44 -42.88
CA SER A 605 13.76 12.23 -42.80
C SER A 605 14.05 13.72 -42.75
N VAL A 606 13.09 14.51 -43.25
CA VAL A 606 13.10 15.97 -43.11
C VAL A 606 11.72 16.39 -42.59
N SER A 607 11.70 17.03 -41.46
CA SER A 607 10.46 17.60 -40.90
C SER A 607 10.45 19.11 -40.97
N LEU A 608 9.28 19.64 -41.33
CA LEU A 608 8.94 21.04 -41.41
C LEU A 608 7.90 21.33 -40.38
N ASP A 609 8.14 22.23 -39.46
CA ASP A 609 7.17 22.64 -38.46
C ASP A 609 7.14 24.15 -38.27
N THR A 610 5.97 24.66 -37.97
CA THR A 610 5.76 26.07 -37.67
C THR A 610 4.65 26.28 -36.66
N LYS A 611 4.53 27.49 -36.13
CA LYS A 611 3.44 27.87 -35.23
C LYS A 611 2.71 29.08 -35.78
N ILE A 612 1.39 28.95 -35.94
CA ILE A 612 0.50 30.01 -36.41
C ILE A 612 -0.37 30.44 -35.22
N TYR A 613 -0.38 31.72 -34.95
CA TYR A 613 -1.11 32.28 -33.83
C TYR A 613 -2.32 33.04 -34.32
N GLY A 614 -3.52 32.64 -33.88
CA GLY A 614 -4.76 33.38 -34.07
C GLY A 614 -5.20 34.02 -32.75
N PHE A 615 -5.58 35.29 -32.83
CA PHE A 615 -6.16 36.03 -31.72
C PHE A 615 -7.56 36.47 -32.07
N PHE A 616 -8.55 36.03 -31.28
CA PHE A 616 -9.95 36.26 -31.54
C PHE A 616 -10.56 37.07 -30.43
N LYS A 617 -11.36 38.08 -30.78
CA LYS A 617 -12.20 38.76 -29.79
C LYS A 617 -13.32 37.81 -29.33
N PRO A 618 -13.71 37.84 -28.07
CA PRO A 618 -14.78 36.98 -27.58
C PRO A 618 -16.11 37.30 -28.28
N MET A 619 -16.91 36.29 -28.52
CA MET A 619 -18.28 36.47 -29.02
C MET A 619 -19.13 37.09 -27.89
N LYS A 620 -20.12 37.93 -28.29
CA LYS A 620 -20.94 38.72 -27.33
C LYS A 620 -21.62 37.88 -26.25
N PHE A 621 -21.94 36.61 -26.50
CA PHE A 621 -22.55 35.70 -25.54
C PHE A 621 -21.61 35.26 -24.39
N LEU A 622 -20.29 35.40 -24.52
CA LEU A 622 -19.31 35.09 -23.51
C LEU A 622 -19.16 36.20 -22.46
N GLY A 623 -19.81 37.38 -22.71
CA GLY A 623 -19.80 38.54 -21.82
C GLY A 623 -18.43 39.20 -21.73
N ASP A 624 -18.37 40.34 -20.97
CA ASP A 624 -17.15 41.16 -20.84
C ASP A 624 -16.04 40.55 -20.00
N LYS A 625 -16.27 39.36 -19.42
CA LYS A 625 -15.26 38.68 -18.61
C LYS A 625 -14.15 38.08 -19.44
N VAL A 626 -14.40 37.65 -20.67
CA VAL A 626 -13.40 37.09 -21.57
C VAL A 626 -12.79 38.21 -22.36
N GLN A 627 -11.49 38.41 -22.25
CA GLN A 627 -10.78 39.48 -22.94
C GLN A 627 -10.32 39.06 -24.34
N MET A 628 -9.82 37.85 -24.49
CA MET A 628 -9.20 37.36 -25.71
C MET A 628 -9.16 35.82 -25.74
N ILE A 629 -9.31 35.25 -26.92
CA ILE A 629 -9.08 33.82 -27.18
C ILE A 629 -7.84 33.71 -28.05
N ARG A 630 -6.87 32.96 -27.64
CA ARG A 630 -5.66 32.61 -28.39
C ARG A 630 -5.77 31.19 -28.92
N HIS A 631 -5.67 31.03 -30.22
CA HIS A 631 -5.54 29.75 -30.90
C HIS A 631 -4.12 29.61 -31.42
N VAL A 632 -3.44 28.56 -31.03
CA VAL A 632 -2.11 28.20 -31.53
C VAL A 632 -2.27 26.95 -32.39
N MET A 633 -2.03 27.07 -33.66
CA MET A 633 -2.02 25.99 -34.63
C MET A 633 -0.58 25.65 -35.00
N SER A 634 -0.22 24.40 -34.84
CA SER A 634 1.13 23.90 -35.11
C SER A 634 1.08 22.81 -36.17
N PRO A 635 1.11 23.18 -37.46
CA PRO A 635 1.25 22.22 -38.53
C PRO A 635 2.66 21.67 -38.61
N SER A 636 2.78 20.38 -38.87
CA SER A 636 4.02 19.67 -39.10
C SER A 636 3.86 18.73 -40.29
N ILE A 637 4.82 18.78 -41.20
CA ILE A 637 4.91 17.89 -42.35
C ILE A 637 6.28 17.24 -42.31
N SER A 638 6.34 15.92 -42.37
CA SER A 638 7.57 15.15 -42.34
C SER A 638 7.64 14.22 -43.56
N PHE A 639 8.71 14.33 -44.28
CA PHE A 639 9.10 13.39 -45.33
C PHE A 639 10.10 12.41 -44.80
N SER A 640 9.85 11.11 -44.95
CA SER A 640 10.80 10.07 -44.54
C SER A 640 10.91 9.00 -45.60
N GLY A 641 12.12 8.43 -45.72
CA GLY A 641 12.35 7.38 -46.69
C GLY A 641 13.49 6.45 -46.28
N SER A 642 13.35 5.21 -46.69
CA SER A 642 14.39 4.19 -46.60
C SER A 642 14.35 3.29 -47.82
N PRO A 643 15.52 2.76 -48.28
CA PRO A 643 15.56 1.79 -49.34
C PRO A 643 14.89 0.47 -48.94
N ASP A 644 14.64 -0.37 -49.96
CA ASP A 644 14.17 -1.73 -49.69
C ASP A 644 15.32 -2.64 -49.24
N PHE A 645 15.41 -2.87 -47.95
CA PHE A 645 16.42 -3.77 -47.36
C PHE A 645 16.11 -5.24 -47.59
N SER A 646 14.98 -5.58 -48.21
CA SER A 646 14.62 -6.95 -48.57
C SER A 646 15.16 -7.38 -49.94
N GLN A 647 15.86 -6.48 -50.67
CA GLN A 647 16.50 -6.80 -51.95
C GLN A 647 17.62 -7.82 -51.72
N PRO A 648 17.86 -8.75 -52.70
CA PRO A 648 18.86 -9.80 -52.57
C PRO A 648 20.27 -9.30 -52.27
N GLY A 649 20.65 -8.13 -52.78
CA GLY A 649 21.95 -7.51 -52.55
C GLY A 649 22.29 -7.20 -51.09
N TRP A 650 21.30 -7.08 -50.20
CA TRP A 650 21.51 -6.89 -48.78
C TRP A 650 21.72 -8.21 -48.02
N GLY A 651 21.22 -9.36 -48.58
CA GLY A 651 21.39 -10.67 -47.96
C GLY A 651 20.59 -10.91 -46.65
N TYR A 652 19.56 -10.11 -46.37
CA TYR A 652 18.79 -10.20 -45.14
C TYR A 652 17.51 -11.03 -45.27
N TYR A 653 17.08 -11.29 -46.47
CA TYR A 653 15.87 -12.03 -46.82
C TYR A 653 16.15 -13.22 -47.74
N GLY A 654 15.32 -14.24 -47.62
CA GLY A 654 15.25 -15.40 -48.48
C GLY A 654 13.82 -15.66 -48.94
N THR A 655 13.68 -16.56 -49.88
CA THR A 655 12.39 -17.04 -50.41
C THR A 655 12.39 -18.58 -50.34
N TYR A 656 11.22 -19.17 -50.17
CA TYR A 656 10.97 -20.58 -50.34
C TYR A 656 9.57 -20.79 -50.94
N ASP A 657 9.47 -21.86 -51.76
CA ASP A 657 8.23 -22.25 -52.36
C ASP A 657 7.50 -23.23 -51.46
N TYR A 658 6.19 -23.08 -51.32
CA TYR A 658 5.34 -23.95 -50.48
C TYR A 658 4.02 -24.25 -51.20
N VAL A 659 3.35 -25.31 -50.82
CA VAL A 659 2.02 -25.65 -51.33
C VAL A 659 0.99 -25.35 -50.26
N ASP A 660 -0.04 -24.57 -50.65
CA ASP A 660 -1.14 -24.23 -49.75
C ASP A 660 -2.12 -25.41 -49.56
N GLN A 661 -3.10 -25.24 -48.67
CA GLN A 661 -4.14 -26.27 -48.42
C GLN A 661 -5.01 -26.57 -49.65
N GLN A 662 -4.97 -25.75 -50.70
CA GLN A 662 -5.68 -25.90 -51.95
C GLN A 662 -4.78 -26.51 -53.08
N GLY A 663 -3.56 -26.91 -52.74
CA GLY A 663 -2.63 -27.52 -53.69
C GLY A 663 -1.93 -26.54 -54.63
N ARG A 664 -2.00 -25.23 -54.32
CA ARG A 664 -1.34 -24.21 -55.18
C ARG A 664 0.07 -23.95 -54.69
N ALA A 665 1.01 -23.95 -55.65
CA ALA A 665 2.39 -23.58 -55.40
C ALA A 665 2.50 -22.06 -55.24
N LEU A 666 2.98 -21.61 -54.07
CA LEU A 666 3.13 -20.20 -53.70
C LEU A 666 4.56 -19.98 -53.23
N GLN A 667 5.08 -18.77 -53.45
CA GLN A 667 6.40 -18.38 -52.95
C GLN A 667 6.25 -17.47 -51.76
N ARG A 668 6.96 -17.73 -50.68
CA ARG A 668 6.98 -16.93 -49.45
C ARG A 668 8.35 -16.29 -49.25
N LYS A 669 8.35 -14.95 -49.18
CA LYS A 669 9.56 -14.20 -48.80
C LYS A 669 9.61 -14.06 -47.27
N TYR A 670 10.74 -14.30 -46.66
CA TYR A 670 10.92 -14.22 -45.21
C TYR A 670 12.27 -13.61 -44.85
N SER A 671 12.36 -13.03 -43.66
CA SER A 671 13.63 -12.55 -43.14
C SER A 671 14.40 -13.66 -42.40
N TYR A 672 15.66 -13.74 -42.64
CA TYR A 672 16.57 -14.64 -41.91
C TYR A 672 16.70 -14.29 -40.43
N PHE A 673 16.38 -13.02 -40.06
CA PHE A 673 16.60 -12.48 -38.72
C PHE A 673 15.29 -12.08 -38.00
N GLY A 674 14.13 -12.34 -38.59
CA GLY A 674 12.83 -11.89 -38.12
C GLY A 674 12.46 -12.34 -36.70
N SER A 675 12.90 -13.54 -36.28
CA SER A 675 12.70 -14.12 -34.96
C SER A 675 13.82 -13.82 -33.96
N ASN A 676 14.83 -13.01 -34.34
CA ASN A 676 15.86 -12.55 -33.43
C ASN A 676 15.37 -11.38 -32.56
N ILE A 677 16.09 -11.12 -31.48
CA ILE A 677 15.66 -10.24 -30.40
C ILE A 677 15.35 -8.79 -30.81
N PHE A 678 16.06 -8.26 -31.80
CA PHE A 678 15.82 -6.92 -32.38
C PHE A 678 15.05 -6.97 -33.69
N GLY A 679 14.52 -8.13 -34.08
CA GLY A 679 13.77 -8.32 -35.32
C GLY A 679 14.58 -8.13 -36.57
N SER A 680 13.86 -7.95 -37.68
CA SER A 680 14.46 -7.70 -38.98
C SER A 680 14.33 -6.24 -39.41
N VAL A 681 15.03 -5.89 -40.45
CA VAL A 681 14.79 -4.65 -41.21
C VAL A 681 13.47 -4.74 -41.96
N GLY A 682 12.86 -3.60 -42.27
CA GLY A 682 11.59 -3.54 -43.01
C GLY A 682 11.73 -4.11 -44.43
N GLN A 683 10.66 -4.73 -44.92
CA GLN A 683 10.49 -5.17 -46.29
C GLN A 683 9.85 -4.06 -47.12
N GLY A 684 10.32 -3.85 -48.34
CA GLY A 684 9.80 -2.86 -49.26
C GLY A 684 10.44 -1.47 -49.07
N LYS A 685 10.38 -0.68 -50.11
CA LYS A 685 10.77 0.73 -50.04
C LYS A 685 9.80 1.47 -49.13
N THR A 686 10.33 2.36 -48.31
CA THR A 686 9.45 3.32 -47.60
C THR A 686 9.66 4.71 -48.16
N GLY A 687 8.59 5.39 -48.48
CA GLY A 687 8.56 6.79 -48.85
C GLY A 687 7.28 7.38 -48.26
N MET A 688 7.41 8.09 -47.15
CA MET A 688 6.26 8.47 -46.36
C MET A 688 6.19 9.99 -46.19
N VAL A 689 5.04 10.56 -46.42
CA VAL A 689 4.69 11.91 -46.03
C VAL A 689 3.77 11.80 -44.81
N SER A 690 4.23 12.29 -43.66
CA SER A 690 3.39 12.35 -42.46
C SER A 690 2.98 13.80 -42.20
N MET A 691 1.70 14.01 -41.99
CA MET A 691 1.09 15.28 -41.70
C MET A 691 0.53 15.26 -40.29
N SER A 692 0.79 16.28 -39.53
CA SER A 692 0.23 16.44 -38.19
C SER A 692 -0.16 17.91 -37.97
N LEU A 693 -1.35 18.12 -37.44
CA LEU A 693 -1.88 19.42 -37.09
C LEU A 693 -2.26 19.41 -35.62
N SER A 694 -1.50 20.13 -34.78
CA SER A 694 -1.77 20.27 -33.36
C SER A 694 -2.36 21.66 -33.08
N ASN A 695 -3.44 21.69 -32.31
CA ASN A 695 -4.18 22.90 -31.97
C ASN A 695 -4.26 23.06 -30.46
N ASN A 696 -3.97 24.25 -29.96
CA ASN A 696 -4.14 24.66 -28.59
C ASN A 696 -5.02 25.91 -28.53
N VAL A 697 -6.03 25.91 -27.68
CA VAL A 697 -6.94 27.04 -27.50
C VAL A 697 -6.98 27.47 -26.06
N GLU A 698 -6.57 28.70 -25.81
CA GLU A 698 -6.56 29.33 -24.49
C GLU A 698 -7.40 30.59 -24.48
N MET A 699 -8.05 30.90 -23.39
CA MET A 699 -8.73 32.15 -23.18
C MET A 699 -8.16 32.96 -22.02
N LYS A 700 -8.15 34.28 -22.17
CA LYS A 700 -7.74 35.25 -21.19
C LYS A 700 -9.01 35.82 -20.53
N VAL A 701 -9.14 35.70 -19.23
CA VAL A 701 -10.35 36.07 -18.46
C VAL A 701 -9.99 37.08 -17.38
N LYS A 702 -10.79 38.13 -17.20
CA LYS A 702 -10.65 39.04 -16.06
C LYS A 702 -10.78 38.29 -14.74
N SER A 703 -9.87 38.50 -13.80
CA SER A 703 -9.86 37.85 -12.52
C SER A 703 -9.41 38.82 -11.43
N ASP A 704 -10.29 39.11 -10.50
CA ASP A 704 -10.01 39.98 -9.35
C ASP A 704 -9.12 39.28 -8.29
N GLN A 705 -8.83 38.00 -8.49
CA GLN A 705 -8.04 37.18 -7.57
C GLN A 705 -6.57 37.02 -7.97
N ASP A 706 -6.21 37.53 -9.15
CA ASP A 706 -4.87 37.40 -9.70
C ASP A 706 -4.14 38.75 -9.65
N SER A 707 -2.89 38.78 -9.21
CA SER A 707 -2.09 40.01 -9.10
C SER A 707 -1.98 40.78 -10.41
N THR A 708 -2.18 40.11 -11.54
CA THR A 708 -2.16 40.71 -12.89
C THR A 708 -3.54 41.14 -13.40
N GLY A 709 -4.61 40.98 -12.60
CA GLY A 709 -5.99 41.22 -12.99
C GLY A 709 -6.53 40.27 -14.07
N VAL A 710 -5.75 39.25 -14.48
CA VAL A 710 -6.07 38.40 -15.61
C VAL A 710 -5.65 36.95 -15.39
N LYS A 711 -6.58 36.04 -15.62
CA LYS A 711 -6.34 34.57 -15.53
C LYS A 711 -6.36 33.95 -16.93
N LYS A 712 -5.38 33.09 -17.20
CA LYS A 712 -5.37 32.23 -18.42
C LYS A 712 -6.10 30.93 -18.11
N ILE A 713 -7.01 30.54 -19.00
CA ILE A 713 -7.74 29.27 -18.92
C ILE A 713 -7.52 28.54 -20.22
N SER A 714 -7.01 27.30 -20.17
CA SER A 714 -6.94 26.44 -21.35
C SER A 714 -8.33 25.86 -21.61
N LEU A 715 -8.83 26.04 -22.83
CA LEU A 715 -10.07 25.42 -23.30
C LEU A 715 -9.78 24.06 -23.92
N ILE A 716 -8.79 24.05 -24.82
CA ILE A 716 -8.27 22.85 -25.48
C ILE A 716 -6.77 22.86 -25.20
N GLU A 717 -6.31 21.92 -24.35
CA GLU A 717 -4.88 21.80 -24.09
C GLU A 717 -4.13 21.33 -25.34
N ASN A 718 -4.69 20.34 -26.02
CA ASN A 718 -4.15 19.84 -27.25
C ASN A 718 -5.25 19.13 -28.05
N PHE A 719 -5.36 19.45 -29.35
CA PHE A 719 -6.15 18.70 -30.32
C PHE A 719 -5.26 18.41 -31.51
N THR A 720 -4.86 17.16 -31.68
CA THR A 720 -3.96 16.75 -32.76
C THR A 720 -4.68 15.83 -33.73
N ILE A 721 -4.50 16.09 -35.01
CA ILE A 721 -4.91 15.24 -36.12
C ILE A 721 -3.65 14.83 -36.86
N SER A 722 -3.46 13.54 -37.09
CA SER A 722 -2.30 13.05 -37.83
C SER A 722 -2.67 11.94 -38.81
N GLN A 723 -2.03 11.97 -39.97
CA GLN A 723 -2.18 10.99 -41.03
C GLN A 723 -0.87 10.89 -41.83
N SER A 724 -0.59 9.73 -42.39
CA SER A 724 0.55 9.54 -43.28
C SER A 724 0.12 8.94 -44.61
N TYR A 725 0.85 9.31 -45.64
CA TYR A 725 0.72 8.76 -47.00
C TYR A 725 2.05 8.12 -47.41
N ASN A 726 2.04 6.83 -47.71
CA ASN A 726 3.18 6.11 -48.21
C ASN A 726 3.14 6.04 -49.74
N PHE A 727 3.91 6.90 -50.39
CA PHE A 727 3.96 6.96 -51.85
C PHE A 727 4.79 5.83 -52.47
N ALA A 728 5.60 5.15 -51.71
CA ALA A 728 6.39 4.00 -52.12
C ALA A 728 5.68 2.65 -51.99
N ALA A 729 4.51 2.61 -51.34
CA ALA A 729 3.71 1.39 -51.25
C ALA A 729 2.86 1.16 -52.50
N ASP A 730 2.71 -0.10 -52.87
CA ASP A 730 1.90 -0.48 -54.04
C ASP A 730 0.40 -0.40 -53.75
N SER A 731 -0.02 -0.64 -52.53
CA SER A 731 -1.39 -0.63 -52.06
C SER A 731 -1.51 -0.06 -50.63
N LEU A 732 -2.73 0.31 -50.24
CA LEU A 732 -3.06 0.82 -48.91
C LEU A 732 -2.18 2.02 -48.48
N ARG A 733 -1.95 2.93 -49.36
CA ARG A 733 -1.03 4.07 -49.23
C ARG A 733 -1.34 5.01 -48.06
N TRP A 734 -2.61 5.20 -47.71
CA TRP A 734 -3.01 6.03 -46.59
C TRP A 734 -2.98 5.29 -45.27
N SER A 735 -2.36 5.85 -44.25
CA SER A 735 -2.49 5.35 -42.88
C SER A 735 -3.86 5.67 -42.30
N ASN A 736 -4.22 5.06 -41.20
CA ASN A 736 -5.36 5.52 -40.39
C ASN A 736 -5.15 6.98 -39.98
N VAL A 737 -6.25 7.75 -39.91
CA VAL A 737 -6.24 9.09 -39.31
C VAL A 737 -6.27 8.88 -37.78
N ASN A 738 -5.34 9.48 -37.08
CA ASN A 738 -5.32 9.46 -35.61
C ASN A 738 -5.68 10.86 -35.10
N THR A 739 -6.63 10.92 -34.19
CA THR A 739 -7.03 12.15 -33.53
C THR A 739 -6.83 11.99 -32.00
N SER A 740 -6.32 13.01 -31.36
CA SER A 740 -6.20 13.08 -29.90
C SER A 740 -6.67 14.44 -29.41
N LEU A 741 -7.50 14.45 -28.37
CA LEU A 741 -8.06 15.66 -27.77
C LEU A 741 -7.86 15.60 -26.27
N SER A 742 -7.17 16.60 -25.72
CA SER A 742 -6.99 16.82 -24.28
C SER A 742 -7.74 18.08 -23.87
N LEU A 743 -8.71 17.92 -22.98
CA LEU A 743 -9.51 19.00 -22.41
C LEU A 743 -9.30 19.04 -20.90
N ARG A 744 -9.08 20.22 -20.36
CA ARG A 744 -9.10 20.49 -18.93
C ARG A 744 -10.43 21.14 -18.54
N LEU A 745 -11.38 20.33 -18.09
CA LEU A 745 -12.72 20.81 -17.77
C LEU A 745 -12.76 21.61 -16.44
N VAL A 746 -12.04 21.13 -15.42
CA VAL A 746 -11.85 21.78 -14.11
C VAL A 746 -10.46 21.44 -13.59
N LYS A 747 -10.02 22.11 -12.48
CA LYS A 747 -8.66 21.94 -11.93
C LYS A 747 -8.18 20.49 -11.81
N ASN A 748 -9.10 19.54 -11.55
CA ASN A 748 -8.78 18.14 -11.26
C ASN A 748 -9.46 17.16 -12.25
N LEU A 749 -9.99 17.63 -13.37
CA LEU A 749 -10.63 16.78 -14.36
C LEU A 749 -10.04 17.03 -15.73
N ASN A 750 -9.14 16.18 -16.17
CA ASN A 750 -8.59 16.14 -17.51
C ASN A 750 -9.31 15.03 -18.30
N LEU A 751 -9.85 15.38 -19.45
CA LEU A 751 -10.47 14.43 -20.37
C LEU A 751 -9.55 14.23 -21.57
N ASN A 752 -9.06 13.01 -21.75
CA ASN A 752 -8.23 12.63 -22.88
C ASN A 752 -9.02 11.68 -23.77
N LEU A 753 -9.27 12.11 -25.00
CA LEU A 753 -9.94 11.33 -26.03
C LEU A 753 -8.93 11.01 -27.13
N SER A 754 -8.82 9.75 -27.49
CA SER A 754 -8.04 9.32 -28.64
C SER A 754 -8.92 8.52 -29.58
N ALA A 755 -8.81 8.77 -30.88
CA ALA A 755 -9.59 8.02 -31.85
C ALA A 755 -8.74 7.71 -33.10
N THR A 756 -8.95 6.52 -33.62
CA THR A 756 -8.35 6.02 -34.88
C THR A 756 -9.44 5.81 -35.88
N TRP A 757 -9.24 6.34 -37.07
CA TRP A 757 -10.21 6.34 -38.15
C TRP A 757 -9.61 5.62 -39.34
N ASP A 758 -10.35 4.64 -39.89
CA ASP A 758 -9.96 3.87 -41.06
C ASP A 758 -10.46 4.51 -42.35
N PRO A 759 -9.56 4.83 -43.29
CA PRO A 759 -9.94 5.42 -44.58
C PRO A 759 -10.33 4.38 -45.63
N TYR A 760 -10.21 3.05 -45.36
CA TYR A 760 -10.42 2.02 -46.37
C TYR A 760 -11.68 1.19 -46.17
N THR A 761 -12.05 0.44 -47.21
CA THR A 761 -13.15 -0.52 -47.19
C THR A 761 -12.63 -1.95 -46.96
N TYR A 762 -13.57 -2.85 -46.72
CA TYR A 762 -13.30 -4.25 -46.49
C TYR A 762 -14.02 -5.14 -47.49
N GLN A 763 -13.42 -6.26 -47.85
CA GLN A 763 -14.02 -7.35 -48.67
C GLN A 763 -13.72 -8.69 -48.00
N LEU A 764 -14.47 -9.72 -48.34
CA LEU A 764 -14.22 -11.07 -47.90
C LEU A 764 -13.19 -11.73 -48.83
N ASN A 765 -12.18 -12.36 -48.25
CA ASN A 765 -11.24 -13.18 -49.03
C ASN A 765 -11.87 -14.55 -49.40
N ALA A 766 -11.15 -15.40 -50.08
CA ALA A 766 -11.59 -16.73 -50.46
C ALA A 766 -11.97 -17.65 -49.30
N SER A 767 -11.43 -17.38 -48.09
CA SER A 767 -11.77 -18.11 -46.86
C SER A 767 -12.95 -17.49 -46.08
N GLY A 768 -13.58 -16.44 -46.61
CA GLY A 768 -14.69 -15.74 -45.95
C GLY A 768 -14.25 -14.81 -44.80
N ALA A 769 -12.95 -14.56 -44.64
CA ALA A 769 -12.44 -13.61 -43.67
C ALA A 769 -12.40 -12.17 -44.24
N PRO A 770 -12.73 -11.15 -43.43
CA PRO A 770 -12.69 -9.77 -43.88
C PRO A 770 -11.24 -9.29 -44.03
N VAL A 771 -10.91 -8.78 -45.21
CA VAL A 771 -9.61 -8.22 -45.57
C VAL A 771 -9.80 -6.78 -46.01
N ARG A 772 -8.90 -5.92 -45.57
CA ARG A 772 -8.84 -4.52 -45.97
C ARG A 772 -8.36 -4.41 -47.40
N VAL A 773 -9.08 -3.67 -48.23
CA VAL A 773 -8.77 -3.49 -49.66
C VAL A 773 -8.39 -2.06 -49.98
N ASP A 774 -7.57 -1.86 -51.01
CA ASP A 774 -7.07 -0.54 -51.44
C ASP A 774 -8.12 0.30 -52.15
N VAL A 775 -9.34 0.33 -51.63
CA VAL A 775 -10.43 1.19 -52.04
C VAL A 775 -10.76 2.15 -50.93
N PRO A 776 -10.36 3.42 -51.07
CA PRO A 776 -10.71 4.41 -50.05
C PRO A 776 -12.24 4.57 -49.93
N ARG A 777 -12.70 4.82 -48.70
CA ARG A 777 -14.12 4.91 -48.36
C ARG A 777 -14.83 6.00 -49.17
N TRP A 778 -14.16 7.14 -49.43
CA TRP A 778 -14.73 8.24 -50.27
C TRP A 778 -14.94 7.82 -51.70
N LYS A 779 -14.14 6.93 -52.29
CA LYS A 779 -14.35 6.37 -53.62
C LYS A 779 -15.49 5.35 -53.66
N ALA A 780 -15.74 4.66 -52.55
CA ALA A 780 -16.83 3.71 -52.39
C ALA A 780 -18.14 4.35 -51.89
N HIS A 781 -18.23 5.68 -51.85
CA HIS A 781 -19.37 6.43 -51.31
C HIS A 781 -19.79 6.03 -49.87
N LYS A 782 -18.86 5.52 -49.05
CA LYS A 782 -19.04 5.11 -47.63
C LYS A 782 -18.55 6.18 -46.63
N GLY A 783 -18.45 7.46 -47.07
CA GLY A 783 -17.90 8.55 -46.23
C GLY A 783 -16.39 8.69 -46.35
N TRP A 784 -15.80 9.64 -45.62
CA TRP A 784 -14.36 9.91 -45.67
C TRP A 784 -13.54 8.90 -44.91
N VAL A 785 -13.93 8.62 -43.67
CA VAL A 785 -13.27 7.71 -42.74
C VAL A 785 -14.31 7.04 -41.87
N LYS A 786 -13.99 5.91 -41.26
CA LYS A 786 -14.81 5.22 -40.27
C LYS A 786 -14.04 5.12 -38.93
N LEU A 787 -14.72 5.41 -37.85
CA LEU A 787 -14.15 5.19 -36.52
C LEU A 787 -13.83 3.71 -36.31
N SER A 788 -12.56 3.41 -36.15
CA SER A 788 -12.09 2.05 -35.93
C SER A 788 -11.91 1.76 -34.45
N SER A 789 -11.39 2.72 -33.72
CA SER A 789 -11.27 2.62 -32.25
C SER A 789 -11.26 4.00 -31.63
N THR A 790 -11.85 4.13 -30.48
CA THR A 790 -11.72 5.30 -29.61
C THR A 790 -11.83 4.84 -28.16
N GLY A 791 -11.11 5.50 -27.28
CA GLY A 791 -11.17 5.20 -25.86
C GLY A 791 -10.96 6.46 -25.04
N THR A 792 -11.64 6.51 -23.93
CA THR A 792 -11.43 7.54 -22.91
C THR A 792 -11.61 6.96 -21.52
N SER A 793 -10.87 7.52 -20.60
CA SER A 793 -11.07 7.25 -19.17
C SER A 793 -11.00 8.56 -18.42
N PHE A 794 -11.81 8.70 -17.43
CA PHE A 794 -11.72 9.80 -16.49
C PHE A 794 -11.89 9.32 -15.06
N SER A 795 -11.19 9.99 -14.18
CA SER A 795 -11.27 9.78 -12.73
C SER A 795 -11.82 11.05 -12.09
N TYR A 796 -12.77 10.88 -11.20
CA TYR A 796 -13.33 11.99 -10.45
C TYR A 796 -13.51 11.61 -8.98
N THR A 797 -12.97 12.45 -8.08
CA THR A 797 -13.08 12.24 -6.65
C THR A 797 -14.03 13.27 -6.06
N LEU A 798 -15.09 12.77 -5.44
CA LEU A 798 -16.06 13.52 -4.66
C LEU A 798 -15.68 13.43 -3.18
N ASN A 799 -15.72 14.55 -2.47
CA ASN A 799 -15.48 14.60 -1.03
C ASN A 799 -16.23 15.80 -0.40
N ASN A 800 -16.10 15.94 0.91
CA ASN A 800 -16.75 17.03 1.65
C ASN A 800 -16.44 18.44 1.09
N SER A 801 -15.22 18.64 0.56
CA SER A 801 -14.82 19.94 0.01
C SER A 801 -15.45 20.24 -1.35
N THR A 802 -15.92 19.20 -2.08
CA THR A 802 -16.55 19.34 -3.40
C THR A 802 -17.85 20.13 -3.32
N PHE A 803 -18.56 20.05 -2.20
CA PHE A 803 -19.86 20.69 -1.97
C PHE A 803 -19.80 21.93 -1.06
N LYS A 804 -18.64 22.20 -0.42
CA LYS A 804 -18.50 23.42 0.41
C LYS A 804 -18.46 24.66 -0.47
N ARG A 805 -19.45 25.56 -0.31
CA ARG A 805 -19.48 26.91 -0.89
C ARG A 805 -18.39 27.73 -0.20
N LYS A 806 -17.39 28.24 -0.91
CA LYS A 806 -16.44 29.20 -0.36
C LYS A 806 -17.20 30.43 0.15
N LYS A 807 -17.41 30.54 1.47
CA LYS A 807 -17.74 31.80 2.11
C LYS A 807 -16.57 32.77 1.88
N LYS A 808 -16.85 33.94 1.32
CA LYS A 808 -15.90 35.07 1.27
C LYS A 808 -15.61 35.46 2.73
N SER A 809 -14.48 35.12 3.25
CA SER A 809 -13.95 35.74 4.45
C SER A 809 -13.19 36.99 4.03
N SER A 810 -13.73 38.14 4.39
CA SER A 810 -12.98 39.38 4.47
C SER A 810 -12.16 39.33 5.75
N SER A 811 -10.86 39.14 5.68
CA SER A 811 -9.91 39.59 6.71
C SER A 811 -8.48 39.56 6.15
N THR A 812 -7.94 40.68 6.09
CA THR A 812 -6.62 41.27 6.32
C THR A 812 -5.46 40.31 6.63
N ASP A 813 -4.41 40.49 5.81
CA ASP A 813 -2.96 40.32 6.04
C ASP A 813 -2.41 39.17 6.90
N SER A 814 -1.72 38.26 6.21
CA SER A 814 -0.30 37.99 6.51
C SER A 814 0.36 37.24 5.36
N LYS A 815 1.46 37.80 4.88
CA LYS A 815 2.36 37.26 3.88
C LYS A 815 2.89 35.89 4.29
N LYS A 816 2.70 34.89 3.45
CA LYS A 816 3.59 33.71 3.35
C LYS A 816 3.95 33.47 1.90
N THR A 817 5.21 33.49 1.65
CA THR A 817 5.92 33.15 0.42
C THR A 817 5.55 31.74 -0.03
N ASP A 818 4.96 31.64 -1.21
CA ASP A 818 4.73 30.39 -1.93
C ASP A 818 6.00 30.02 -2.70
N SER A 819 6.55 28.88 -2.39
CA SER A 819 7.43 28.12 -3.30
C SER A 819 6.57 27.06 -4.02
N PRO A 820 6.67 26.95 -5.34
CA PRO A 820 5.99 25.89 -6.06
C PRO A 820 6.96 24.70 -6.18
N ASP A 821 6.67 23.61 -5.51
CA ASP A 821 6.97 22.24 -5.95
C ASP A 821 6.52 21.23 -4.89
N ASP A 822 6.17 20.06 -5.39
CA ASP A 822 5.87 18.79 -4.71
C ASP A 822 4.39 18.50 -4.42
N ASN A 823 3.72 18.01 -5.48
CA ASN A 823 2.71 16.98 -5.35
C ASN A 823 3.29 15.65 -5.87
N LEU A 824 3.89 14.91 -4.97
CA LEU A 824 4.13 13.48 -5.14
C LEU A 824 3.11 12.75 -4.27
N ASP A 825 2.35 11.88 -4.89
CA ASP A 825 1.42 10.96 -4.27
C ASP A 825 2.16 10.11 -3.23
N GLU A 826 1.96 10.39 -1.95
CA GLU A 826 2.26 9.44 -0.88
C GLU A 826 1.15 8.37 -0.87
N MET A 827 1.47 7.21 -1.40
CA MET A 827 0.82 5.97 -1.01
C MET A 827 1.19 5.70 0.45
N ASP A 828 0.21 5.91 1.33
CA ASP A 828 0.25 5.52 2.73
C ASP A 828 0.27 3.98 2.82
N ASP A 829 1.45 3.41 3.04
CA ASP A 829 1.61 2.04 3.50
C ASP A 829 1.39 2.05 5.03
N GLY A 830 0.35 1.40 5.47
CA GLY A 830 -0.11 1.38 6.86
C GLY A 830 0.92 0.86 7.87
N THR A 831 1.95 1.64 8.17
CA THR A 831 2.80 1.45 9.35
C THR A 831 2.79 2.70 10.21
N GLY A 832 2.22 2.52 11.40
CA GLY A 832 2.02 3.56 12.40
C GLY A 832 3.28 4.38 12.71
N GLY A 833 3.17 5.66 12.55
CA GLY A 833 4.09 6.69 12.98
C GLY A 833 3.36 7.74 13.80
N GLN A 834 3.86 7.94 14.98
CA GLN A 834 3.42 8.73 16.12
C GLN A 834 2.76 10.08 15.81
N ASN A 835 1.60 10.23 16.44
CA ASN A 835 0.94 11.43 16.90
C ASN A 835 1.79 12.70 16.99
N ASN A 836 1.49 13.65 16.12
CA ASN A 836 1.35 15.03 16.51
C ASN A 836 -0.17 15.31 16.64
N GLN A 837 -0.69 15.19 17.85
CA GLN A 837 -1.97 15.79 18.21
C GLN A 837 -1.85 17.31 18.05
N LYS A 838 -2.15 17.81 16.86
CA LYS A 838 -2.69 19.16 16.76
C LYS A 838 -4.06 19.08 17.42
N LYS A 839 -4.20 19.74 18.54
CA LYS A 839 -5.49 20.09 19.12
C LYS A 839 -6.33 20.69 18.01
N ASP A 840 -7.38 19.98 17.60
CA ASP A 840 -8.46 20.50 16.77
C ASP A 840 -9.32 21.44 17.62
N ASP A 841 -8.80 22.65 17.87
CA ASP A 841 -9.55 23.72 18.55
C ASP A 841 -10.51 24.48 17.62
N ASN A 842 -10.82 23.93 16.45
CA ASN A 842 -11.80 24.49 15.52
C ASN A 842 -13.03 23.59 15.34
N LEU A 843 -13.69 23.25 16.44
CA LEU A 843 -15.08 22.84 16.39
C LEU A 843 -15.91 24.12 16.15
N GLU A 844 -16.37 24.33 14.90
CA GLU A 844 -17.39 25.35 14.64
C GLU A 844 -18.67 24.98 15.44
N LEU A 845 -18.88 25.64 16.54
CA LEU A 845 -20.13 25.55 17.31
C LEU A 845 -21.21 26.34 16.57
N ASP A 846 -22.41 25.76 16.48
CA ASP A 846 -23.61 26.48 16.00
C ASP A 846 -24.05 27.55 17.00
N SER A 847 -24.95 28.44 16.58
CA SER A 847 -25.52 29.49 17.46
C SER A 847 -26.08 28.95 18.79
N ASP A 848 -26.45 27.67 18.81
CA ASP A 848 -27.03 26.97 19.97
C ASP A 848 -25.98 26.17 20.77
N GLY A 849 -24.69 26.34 20.49
CA GLY A 849 -23.58 25.68 21.20
C GLY A 849 -23.31 24.22 20.82
N TYR A 850 -23.97 23.69 19.78
CA TYR A 850 -23.76 22.34 19.33
C TYR A 850 -22.65 22.27 18.27
N ALA A 851 -21.77 21.28 18.39
CA ALA A 851 -20.74 21.01 17.42
C ALA A 851 -21.31 20.25 16.23
N HIS A 852 -21.26 20.85 15.03
CA HIS A 852 -21.61 20.13 13.81
C HIS A 852 -20.56 19.07 13.44
N TRP A 853 -20.90 17.82 13.61
CA TRP A 853 -20.10 16.69 13.12
C TRP A 853 -20.31 16.52 11.61
N SER A 854 -19.37 16.99 10.80
CA SER A 854 -19.31 16.63 9.38
C SER A 854 -18.45 15.39 9.22
N PHE A 855 -19.06 14.22 9.02
CA PHE A 855 -18.26 13.00 8.80
C PHE A 855 -17.47 13.09 7.48
N PRO A 856 -16.16 12.78 7.51
CA PRO A 856 -15.35 12.75 6.30
C PRO A 856 -15.79 11.60 5.39
N TRP A 857 -15.98 11.90 4.11
CA TRP A 857 -16.20 10.88 3.10
C TRP A 857 -15.49 11.25 1.80
N SER A 858 -15.12 10.25 1.05
CA SER A 858 -14.60 10.40 -0.30
C SER A 858 -15.12 9.26 -1.18
N LEU A 859 -15.44 9.59 -2.42
CA LEU A 859 -15.85 8.63 -3.45
C LEU A 859 -15.09 8.94 -4.72
N THR A 860 -14.25 8.02 -5.15
CA THR A 860 -13.52 8.09 -6.42
C THR A 860 -14.21 7.21 -7.43
N LEU A 861 -14.57 7.80 -8.56
CA LEU A 861 -15.20 7.13 -9.69
C LEU A 861 -14.22 7.15 -10.87
N ASN A 862 -13.86 5.98 -11.36
CA ASN A 862 -13.03 5.81 -12.55
C ASN A 862 -13.89 5.14 -13.62
N TYR A 863 -14.25 5.89 -14.64
CA TYR A 863 -15.04 5.39 -15.75
C TYR A 863 -14.18 5.30 -17.01
N SER A 864 -14.22 4.16 -17.65
CA SER A 864 -13.56 3.94 -18.93
C SER A 864 -14.56 3.43 -19.96
N VAL A 865 -14.50 4.01 -21.15
CA VAL A 865 -15.26 3.57 -22.30
C VAL A 865 -14.33 3.40 -23.49
N ASN A 866 -14.41 2.25 -24.12
CA ASN A 866 -13.67 1.93 -25.32
C ASN A 866 -14.64 1.51 -26.41
N TYR A 867 -14.43 2.03 -27.59
CA TYR A 867 -15.10 1.62 -28.81
C TYR A 867 -14.09 0.93 -29.71
N SER A 868 -14.46 -0.20 -30.27
CA SER A 868 -13.63 -0.96 -31.21
C SER A 868 -14.49 -1.64 -32.26
N TYR A 869 -13.88 -2.14 -33.30
CA TYR A 869 -14.54 -3.03 -34.23
C TYR A 869 -15.00 -4.30 -33.49
N GLY A 870 -16.28 -4.63 -33.64
CA GLY A 870 -16.88 -5.87 -33.17
C GLY A 870 -17.02 -6.88 -34.31
N GLU A 871 -18.21 -7.48 -34.46
CA GLU A 871 -18.50 -8.45 -35.51
C GLU A 871 -18.54 -7.81 -36.88
N PHE A 872 -18.09 -8.56 -37.90
CA PHE A 872 -18.13 -8.12 -39.27
C PHE A 872 -19.50 -8.40 -39.90
N ASP A 873 -20.15 -7.37 -40.39
CA ASP A 873 -21.42 -7.45 -41.09
C ASP A 873 -21.17 -7.77 -42.56
N LYS A 874 -21.47 -9.01 -42.99
CA LYS A 874 -21.24 -9.49 -44.34
C LYS A 874 -22.16 -8.81 -45.38
N GLN A 875 -23.34 -8.30 -44.97
CA GLN A 875 -24.24 -7.61 -45.87
C GLN A 875 -23.75 -6.18 -46.17
N LYS A 876 -23.27 -5.49 -45.16
CA LYS A 876 -22.74 -4.13 -45.27
C LYS A 876 -21.26 -4.09 -45.68
N MET A 877 -20.60 -5.26 -45.71
CA MET A 877 -19.16 -5.38 -45.93
C MET A 877 -18.40 -4.40 -45.03
N ASP A 878 -18.74 -4.43 -43.73
CA ASP A 878 -18.13 -3.51 -42.77
C ASP A 878 -18.27 -4.03 -41.33
N TYR A 879 -17.42 -3.55 -40.43
CA TYR A 879 -17.46 -3.93 -39.00
C TYR A 879 -18.62 -3.22 -38.28
N ARG A 880 -19.31 -3.91 -37.38
CA ARG A 880 -20.18 -3.29 -36.39
C ARG A 880 -19.31 -2.74 -35.25
N GLY A 881 -19.70 -1.59 -34.72
CA GLY A 881 -19.02 -1.06 -33.52
C GLY A 881 -19.39 -1.82 -32.25
N LYS A 882 -18.42 -2.03 -31.40
CA LYS A 882 -18.62 -2.60 -30.07
C LYS A 882 -18.12 -1.62 -29.02
N PHE A 883 -18.98 -1.24 -28.10
CA PHE A 883 -18.61 -0.47 -26.92
C PHE A 883 -18.31 -1.41 -25.76
N THR A 884 -17.25 -1.16 -25.05
CA THR A 884 -16.95 -1.78 -23.77
C THR A 884 -16.82 -0.70 -22.72
N GLN A 885 -17.56 -0.85 -21.62
CA GLN A 885 -17.64 0.16 -20.57
C GLN A 885 -17.31 -0.48 -19.24
N ASN A 886 -16.51 0.19 -18.45
CA ASN A 886 -16.17 -0.24 -17.11
C ASN A 886 -16.20 0.95 -16.15
N LEU A 887 -16.84 0.77 -15.00
CA LEU A 887 -16.90 1.74 -13.92
C LEU A 887 -16.26 1.13 -12.68
N SER A 888 -15.10 1.61 -12.28
CA SER A 888 -14.51 1.29 -11.00
C SER A 888 -14.82 2.41 -10.02
N PHE A 889 -15.23 2.05 -8.82
CA PHE A 889 -15.52 3.00 -7.78
C PHE A 889 -14.93 2.54 -6.45
N SER A 890 -14.35 3.48 -5.74
CA SER A 890 -13.80 3.26 -4.42
C SER A 890 -14.21 4.40 -3.50
N GLY A 891 -14.48 4.09 -2.27
CA GLY A 891 -14.93 5.09 -1.32
C GLY A 891 -14.45 4.83 0.09
N ARG A 892 -14.43 5.91 0.86
CA ARG A 892 -14.19 5.91 2.29
C ARG A 892 -15.27 6.73 2.96
N ILE A 893 -15.82 6.22 4.04
CA ILE A 893 -16.81 6.89 4.87
C ILE A 893 -16.38 6.72 6.32
N GLN A 894 -16.32 7.82 7.05
CA GLN A 894 -15.96 7.83 8.47
C GLN A 894 -17.11 8.43 9.29
N PRO A 895 -18.12 7.63 9.69
CA PRO A 895 -19.31 8.13 10.38
C PRO A 895 -19.01 8.72 11.75
N THR A 896 -18.02 8.20 12.46
CA THR A 896 -17.52 8.68 13.74
C THR A 896 -16.00 8.66 13.78
N LYS A 897 -15.37 9.28 14.77
CA LYS A 897 -13.91 9.26 14.93
C LYS A 897 -13.34 7.84 15.02
N GLY A 898 -14.09 6.90 15.56
CA GLY A 898 -13.66 5.50 15.76
C GLY A 898 -14.01 4.55 14.62
N TRP A 899 -14.94 4.88 13.71
CA TRP A 899 -15.37 4.01 12.62
C TRP A 899 -14.87 4.49 11.26
N ASN A 900 -14.30 3.60 10.48
CA ASN A 900 -13.90 3.87 9.10
C ASN A 900 -14.33 2.71 8.19
N PHE A 901 -15.08 3.03 7.15
CA PHE A 901 -15.57 2.11 6.12
C PHE A 901 -14.87 2.43 4.82
N THR A 902 -14.23 1.46 4.22
CA THR A 902 -13.66 1.57 2.88
C THR A 902 -14.25 0.49 1.99
N PHE A 903 -14.51 0.83 0.74
CA PHE A 903 -14.99 -0.12 -0.25
C PHE A 903 -14.38 0.18 -1.61
N SER A 904 -14.19 -0.86 -2.39
CA SER A 904 -13.78 -0.76 -3.79
C SER A 904 -14.51 -1.82 -4.60
N SER A 905 -14.94 -1.44 -5.80
CA SER A 905 -15.66 -2.35 -6.69
C SER A 905 -15.49 -1.91 -8.14
N SER A 906 -15.75 -2.81 -9.07
CA SER A 906 -15.84 -2.52 -10.48
C SER A 906 -17.09 -3.13 -11.08
N TYR A 907 -17.79 -2.35 -11.91
CA TYR A 907 -19.00 -2.75 -12.62
C TYR A 907 -18.69 -2.82 -14.11
N ASN A 908 -18.95 -3.97 -14.69
CA ASN A 908 -18.83 -4.19 -16.13
C ASN A 908 -20.22 -4.07 -16.79
N PHE A 909 -20.38 -3.09 -17.67
CA PHE A 909 -21.65 -2.83 -18.35
C PHE A 909 -21.99 -3.88 -19.42
N ASP A 910 -20.98 -4.58 -19.96
CA ASP A 910 -21.23 -5.61 -20.99
C ASP A 910 -21.84 -6.86 -20.39
N THR A 911 -21.42 -7.22 -19.20
CA THR A 911 -21.92 -8.41 -18.45
C THR A 911 -23.00 -8.05 -17.46
N HIS A 912 -23.29 -6.77 -17.24
CA HIS A 912 -24.20 -6.24 -16.21
C HIS A 912 -23.95 -6.78 -14.79
N LYS A 913 -22.66 -7.02 -14.47
CA LYS A 913 -22.24 -7.59 -13.17
C LYS A 913 -21.15 -6.76 -12.52
N LEU A 914 -21.17 -6.81 -11.19
CA LEU A 914 -20.02 -6.41 -10.41
C LEU A 914 -18.96 -7.50 -10.59
N ALA A 915 -17.74 -7.08 -11.01
CA ALA A 915 -16.66 -8.04 -11.24
C ALA A 915 -15.97 -8.45 -9.93
N TYR A 916 -15.79 -7.49 -9.05
CA TYR A 916 -15.13 -7.69 -7.76
C TYR A 916 -15.58 -6.59 -6.80
N MET A 917 -15.77 -6.94 -5.54
CA MET A 917 -16.07 -5.97 -4.48
C MET A 917 -15.30 -6.35 -3.22
N ASN A 918 -14.55 -5.38 -2.70
CA ASN A 918 -13.87 -5.49 -1.42
C ASN A 918 -14.40 -4.41 -0.47
N CYS A 919 -14.75 -4.81 0.74
CA CYS A 919 -15.20 -3.92 1.80
C CYS A 919 -14.33 -4.14 3.04
N THR A 920 -13.89 -3.04 3.65
CA THR A 920 -13.14 -3.10 4.91
C THR A 920 -13.77 -2.14 5.90
N ILE A 921 -14.04 -2.64 7.08
CA ILE A 921 -14.55 -1.90 8.22
C ILE A 921 -13.46 -1.89 9.27
N THR A 922 -13.05 -0.72 9.72
CA THR A 922 -12.11 -0.58 10.83
C THR A 922 -12.75 0.20 11.97
N ARG A 923 -12.51 -0.23 13.19
CA ARG A 923 -12.94 0.45 14.40
C ARG A 923 -11.78 0.62 15.36
N ASP A 924 -11.68 1.81 15.85
CA ASP A 924 -10.83 2.16 16.98
C ASP A 924 -11.58 1.86 18.27
N LEU A 925 -11.05 0.94 19.08
CA LEU A 925 -11.62 0.50 20.36
C LEU A 925 -10.73 0.95 21.54
N HIS A 926 -10.25 2.18 21.54
CA HIS A 926 -9.36 2.73 22.56
C HIS A 926 -8.01 2.01 22.57
N CYS A 927 -7.85 0.93 23.34
CA CYS A 927 -6.62 0.14 23.44
C CYS A 927 -6.47 -0.90 22.32
N PHE A 928 -7.54 -1.22 21.58
CA PHE A 928 -7.54 -2.18 20.50
C PHE A 928 -7.87 -1.53 19.17
N SER A 929 -7.38 -2.14 18.10
CA SER A 929 -7.84 -1.88 16.74
C SER A 929 -8.57 -3.10 16.21
N MET A 930 -9.74 -2.89 15.64
CA MET A 930 -10.53 -3.95 15.00
C MET A 930 -10.63 -3.66 13.51
N SER A 931 -10.43 -4.66 12.69
CA SER A 931 -10.71 -4.58 11.27
C SER A 931 -11.45 -5.84 10.78
N ALA A 932 -12.44 -5.62 9.93
CA ALA A 932 -13.16 -6.67 9.24
C ALA A 932 -13.12 -6.38 7.75
N SER A 933 -12.51 -7.27 6.98
CA SER A 933 -12.46 -7.18 5.53
C SER A 933 -13.24 -8.33 4.93
N PHE A 934 -14.06 -8.05 3.92
CA PHE A 934 -14.86 -9.09 3.25
C PHE A 934 -15.00 -8.80 1.76
N VAL A 935 -14.99 -9.87 0.99
CA VAL A 935 -15.17 -9.90 -0.47
C VAL A 935 -16.50 -10.59 -0.77
N PRO A 936 -17.62 -9.84 -0.87
CA PRO A 936 -18.93 -10.41 -1.13
C PRO A 936 -19.12 -10.82 -2.58
N VAL A 937 -18.41 -10.16 -3.51
CA VAL A 937 -18.49 -10.39 -4.96
C VAL A 937 -17.11 -10.56 -5.53
N GLY A 938 -16.89 -11.63 -6.25
CA GLY A 938 -15.61 -11.99 -6.89
C GLY A 938 -15.54 -13.49 -7.14
N PRO A 939 -14.46 -13.97 -7.74
CA PRO A 939 -14.23 -15.40 -7.95
C PRO A 939 -14.14 -16.18 -6.64
N TYR A 940 -13.73 -15.50 -5.55
CA TYR A 940 -13.65 -16.08 -4.21
C TYR A 940 -14.34 -15.15 -3.22
N LYS A 941 -15.26 -15.70 -2.44
CA LYS A 941 -15.88 -15.00 -1.32
C LYS A 941 -15.06 -15.27 -0.07
N SER A 942 -14.65 -14.23 0.63
CA SER A 942 -13.82 -14.36 1.82
C SER A 942 -14.14 -13.30 2.85
N TYR A 943 -13.90 -13.61 4.10
CA TYR A 943 -13.86 -12.61 5.16
C TYR A 943 -12.63 -12.80 6.03
N ASN A 944 -12.14 -11.70 6.55
CA ASN A 944 -11.06 -11.64 7.51
C ASN A 944 -11.48 -10.71 8.65
N PHE A 945 -11.47 -11.21 9.86
CA PHE A 945 -11.69 -10.44 11.06
C PHE A 945 -10.39 -10.40 11.86
N HIS A 946 -9.96 -9.22 12.22
CA HIS A 946 -8.73 -8.97 12.96
C HIS A 946 -9.01 -8.02 14.11
N ILE A 947 -8.59 -8.37 15.31
CA ILE A 947 -8.55 -7.49 16.46
C ILE A 947 -7.18 -7.62 17.14
N ALA A 948 -6.53 -6.51 17.42
CA ALA A 948 -5.19 -6.48 18.00
C ALA A 948 -5.03 -5.31 18.96
N VAL A 949 -4.15 -5.46 19.93
CA VAL A 949 -3.71 -4.36 20.80
C VAL A 949 -2.94 -3.35 19.95
N LYS A 950 -3.14 -2.06 20.20
CA LYS A 950 -2.46 -0.98 19.48
C LYS A 950 -0.99 -0.82 19.89
N SER A 951 -0.65 -1.17 21.11
CA SER A 951 0.72 -1.01 21.60
C SER A 951 1.70 -1.92 20.88
N SER A 952 2.85 -1.36 20.53
CA SER A 952 3.94 -2.08 19.88
C SER A 952 4.52 -3.21 20.76
N LEU A 953 4.47 -3.05 22.07
CA LEU A 953 4.98 -4.02 23.05
C LEU A 953 4.11 -5.28 23.14
N LEU A 954 2.83 -5.16 22.86
CA LEU A 954 1.86 -6.26 22.93
C LEU A 954 1.22 -6.52 21.56
N ALA A 955 1.89 -6.16 20.47
CA ALA A 955 1.41 -6.36 19.09
C ALA A 955 1.12 -7.83 18.75
N ASP A 956 1.69 -8.76 19.48
CA ASP A 956 1.40 -10.19 19.33
C ASP A 956 0.06 -10.62 19.99
N LEU A 957 -0.53 -9.78 20.83
CA LEU A 957 -1.87 -10.00 21.38
C LEU A 957 -2.93 -9.59 20.33
N LYS A 958 -3.20 -10.52 19.44
CA LYS A 958 -4.14 -10.37 18.34
C LYS A 958 -4.98 -11.62 18.16
N TYR A 959 -6.18 -11.42 17.67
CA TYR A 959 -7.06 -12.48 17.22
C TYR A 959 -7.37 -12.29 15.74
N ASP A 960 -7.05 -13.29 14.93
CA ASP A 960 -7.30 -13.32 13.50
C ASP A 960 -8.26 -14.47 13.18
N LYS A 961 -9.41 -14.16 12.63
CA LYS A 961 -10.32 -15.17 12.08
C LYS A 961 -10.51 -14.96 10.60
N ARG A 962 -10.16 -15.96 9.81
CA ARG A 962 -10.19 -15.90 8.35
C ARG A 962 -11.00 -17.08 7.82
N SER A 963 -11.84 -16.82 6.85
CA SER A 963 -12.56 -17.86 6.13
C SER A 963 -12.62 -17.50 4.65
N SER A 964 -12.42 -18.50 3.79
CA SER A 964 -12.58 -18.37 2.35
C SER A 964 -13.51 -19.46 1.86
N TYR A 965 -14.44 -19.09 0.99
CA TYR A 965 -15.34 -20.02 0.31
C TYR A 965 -15.12 -19.87 -1.20
N SER A 966 -14.57 -20.91 -1.84
CA SER A 966 -14.50 -20.96 -3.29
C SER A 966 -15.70 -21.74 -3.79
N ASN A 967 -16.57 -21.10 -4.58
CA ASN A 967 -17.41 -21.87 -5.50
C ASN A 967 -16.43 -22.47 -6.50
N GLY A 968 -16.30 -23.80 -6.51
CA GLY A 968 -15.43 -24.47 -7.46
C GLY A 968 -15.80 -24.07 -8.90
N VAL A 969 -15.05 -23.11 -9.42
CA VAL A 969 -15.04 -22.81 -10.85
C VAL A 969 -13.87 -23.61 -11.38
N ASP A 970 -14.18 -24.75 -11.98
CA ASP A 970 -13.21 -25.47 -12.77
C ASP A 970 -12.81 -24.58 -13.94
N TRP A 971 -11.59 -24.12 -13.92
CA TRP A 971 -10.95 -23.48 -15.05
C TRP A 971 -10.43 -24.59 -15.95
N TYR A 972 -11.19 -24.97 -16.99
CA TYR A 972 -10.67 -25.76 -18.10
C TYR A 972 -9.86 -24.89 -19.05
#